data_cb84fcc9da300303134cffbdd5549849
#
_entry.id   cb84fcc9da300303134cffbdd5549849
#
_cell.length_a   1.000
_cell.length_b   1.000
_cell.length_c   1.000
_cell.angle_alpha   90.00
_cell.angle_beta   90.00
_cell.angle_gamma   90.00
#
_symmetry.space_group_name_H-M   'P 1'
#
loop_
_entity.id
_entity.type
_entity.pdbx_description
1 polymer ?
#
loop_
_entity_poly.entity_id
_entity_poly.type
_entity_poly.pdbx_seq_one_letter_code
_entity_poly.pdbx_strand_id
1 'polypeptide(L)'
;MDVSQNQSKSLGMDIATTPTNPEGNPELADAAPNPVDPPVIRREDYQPFAWKVPETQLHFDLAVDRARITAALSVERNPDGDGSDELYLDGDSLTALSVSVDGEERSDWRMEGRDLVLRLSGDKHTVEIVTEIDPSTNTTLMGLYASNGMLCTQCEAEGFRRITFFPDRPDVLSTYRVRMEADKKAFPILLCNGNKEATGDLEGGRHFAEWFDPWPKPSYLFALVAGDLVAKSGPFTTMSGREVECNIWVRAEDLDRTTHALESLHRSMKWDEEVFGREYDLDLYNIVAVSDFNMGAMENKGLNVFNTKYVLADSDTATDADFDGVEGVIAHEYFHNWSGNRITCRDWFQLSLKEGFTVLRDQMFSQDMRGEAVKRIEDVRILRAAQFPEDAGPLAHPIRPDSYREISNFYTATVYNKGAEVIRMMRSMAGAERFRAGTDLYFDRHDGEAATCEDFVRAIEDGAGLDLEQFRLWYSQAGTPRVEASERIEGEELVLTLKQVLPATPGQGDKSPMPIPLRVAVHDRETEALGAEQTIVLTKEQDEFRLPLAGPSPVVSINRGYTAPVVIDRTLDRDALLFLAARDDDPFARYEAMQELAVGSLIAEATGQGDAAGRDAVVQAMGAIITDAGLDDSMRGELMMLPSESYLFEVMATGTRKADPGAIHEAREALKAAIGASRSAELLSAYERCQQVPFADPAGVGARKVKTLVLGYIAASDAEKAAGLAAKQFDTAENMTDRQGALMVLTGLETPAREERLASFYQRYSGNDLVIDKWFTLQALSLHPNVLAHVEALAKHPDFTMNNPNRVRSLYMALAGNPAAFHASDGTGYRMIADCIIALDPINPQTAARFVPALGRWRRIEPGRAALMKAQLERIAAQDKLSRDTFEQVSRSLDG
;
A
#
# COMPACT_ATOMS: atom_id res chain seq x y z
N MET A 1 -53.66 35.87 11.19
CA MET A 1 -54.79 35.02 10.92
C MET A 1 -54.17 33.62 10.85
N ASP A 2 -54.02 32.91 11.91
CA ASP A 2 -55.02 32.09 12.66
C ASP A 2 -55.56 31.02 11.77
N VAL A 3 -55.51 29.74 11.96
CA VAL A 3 -55.77 28.87 13.11
C VAL A 3 -55.41 27.44 12.69
N SER A 4 -54.63 26.71 13.37
CA SER A 4 -54.80 25.59 14.32
C SER A 4 -55.22 24.21 13.73
N GLN A 5 -54.44 23.23 14.15
CA GLN A 5 -54.81 21.92 14.74
C GLN A 5 -55.80 21.02 14.03
N ASN A 6 -55.39 19.79 13.73
CA ASN A 6 -55.91 18.62 14.47
C ASN A 6 -55.18 17.29 14.10
N GLN A 7 -54.61 16.64 15.10
CA GLN A 7 -54.87 15.32 15.65
C GLN A 7 -54.78 14.08 14.76
N SER A 8 -53.86 13.32 15.14
CA SER A 8 -53.75 11.83 15.30
C SER A 8 -55.02 11.02 14.93
N LYS A 9 -54.79 9.97 14.15
CA LYS A 9 -55.45 8.67 14.39
C LYS A 9 -54.55 7.53 14.01
N SER A 10 -54.24 6.77 15.01
CA SER A 10 -53.76 5.38 14.97
C SER A 10 -54.79 4.47 14.35
N LEU A 11 -54.35 3.58 13.47
CA LEU A 11 -55.11 2.37 13.16
C LEU A 11 -54.09 1.23 13.14
N GLY A 12 -54.13 0.46 14.22
CA GLY A 12 -53.60 -0.88 14.25
C GLY A 12 -54.53 -1.79 13.40
N MET A 13 -53.93 -2.73 12.75
CA MET A 13 -54.63 -3.93 12.26
C MET A 13 -53.79 -5.17 12.53
N ASP A 14 -54.48 -6.08 13.08
CA ASP A 14 -54.10 -7.34 13.72
C ASP A 14 -53.52 -8.38 12.76
N ILE A 15 -52.74 -9.18 13.39
CA ILE A 15 -52.34 -10.56 13.14
C ILE A 15 -53.35 -11.41 12.34
N ALA A 16 -52.91 -11.99 11.23
CA ALA A 16 -53.51 -13.17 10.66
C ALA A 16 -52.51 -14.23 10.24
N THR A 17 -52.38 -15.23 11.11
CA THR A 17 -52.25 -16.67 10.90
C THR A 17 -51.39 -17.22 9.78
N THR A 18 -50.30 -17.81 10.18
CA THR A 18 -49.51 -18.84 9.52
C THR A 18 -50.31 -19.95 8.82
N PRO A 19 -49.88 -20.45 7.68
CA PRO A 19 -50.11 -21.82 7.28
C PRO A 19 -48.93 -22.71 7.60
N THR A 20 -49.20 -23.84 8.19
CA THR A 20 -48.37 -24.94 8.59
C THR A 20 -47.59 -25.55 7.41
N ASN A 21 -46.28 -25.79 7.66
CA ASN A 21 -45.38 -26.48 6.78
C ASN A 21 -45.55 -28.00 6.84
N PRO A 22 -45.48 -28.74 5.74
CA PRO A 22 -45.22 -30.19 5.80
C PRO A 22 -43.74 -30.49 5.60
N GLU A 23 -43.21 -31.06 6.60
CA GLU A 23 -42.09 -32.00 6.73
C GLU A 23 -40.90 -31.94 5.73
N GLY A 24 -39.72 -31.64 6.28
CA GLY A 24 -38.46 -32.30 5.92
C GLY A 24 -37.50 -31.52 5.07
N ASN A 25 -36.91 -30.45 5.64
CA ASN A 25 -35.56 -30.04 5.25
C ASN A 25 -34.79 -29.67 6.52
N PRO A 26 -33.55 -30.12 6.72
CA PRO A 26 -32.79 -29.72 7.89
C PRO A 26 -32.54 -28.21 7.81
N GLU A 27 -32.87 -27.54 8.89
CA GLU A 27 -32.64 -26.12 9.13
C GLU A 27 -31.22 -25.73 8.73
N LEU A 28 -31.13 -24.69 7.91
CA LEU A 28 -29.89 -23.93 7.74
C LEU A 28 -29.33 -23.64 9.13
N ALA A 29 -28.18 -24.18 9.42
CA ALA A 29 -27.51 -24.02 10.71
C ALA A 29 -27.38 -22.54 11.03
N ASP A 30 -27.79 -22.20 12.19
CA ASP A 30 -27.67 -20.89 12.82
C ASP A 30 -26.31 -20.24 12.51
N ALA A 31 -26.35 -18.93 12.31
CA ALA A 31 -25.19 -18.08 12.26
C ALA A 31 -24.18 -18.49 13.35
N ALA A 32 -22.92 -18.63 12.94
CA ALA A 32 -21.82 -18.98 13.84
C ALA A 32 -21.89 -18.17 15.15
N PRO A 33 -21.58 -18.78 16.28
CA PRO A 33 -21.58 -18.07 17.56
C PRO A 33 -20.65 -16.85 17.46
N ASN A 34 -21.02 -15.79 18.18
CA ASN A 34 -20.18 -14.62 18.43
C ASN A 34 -18.71 -15.03 18.49
N PRO A 35 -17.79 -14.40 17.74
CA PRO A 35 -16.42 -14.87 17.72
C PRO A 35 -15.87 -14.83 19.13
N VAL A 36 -15.82 -15.97 19.73
CA VAL A 36 -14.90 -16.25 20.84
C VAL A 36 -13.54 -15.91 20.26
N ASP A 37 -12.87 -14.94 20.85
CA ASP A 37 -11.53 -14.43 20.55
C ASP A 37 -10.78 -15.29 19.49
N PRO A 38 -10.61 -14.81 18.24
CA PRO A 38 -10.07 -15.65 17.18
C PRO A 38 -8.72 -16.26 17.61
N PRO A 39 -8.44 -17.53 17.30
CA PRO A 39 -7.20 -18.16 17.75
C PRO A 39 -5.98 -17.38 17.23
N VAL A 40 -4.98 -17.26 18.09
CA VAL A 40 -3.68 -16.70 17.70
C VAL A 40 -2.89 -17.76 16.96
N ILE A 41 -2.51 -17.47 15.73
CA ILE A 41 -1.60 -18.30 14.92
C ILE A 41 -0.18 -17.82 15.22
N ARG A 42 0.73 -18.76 15.49
CA ARG A 42 2.11 -18.47 15.88
C ARG A 42 3.11 -19.06 14.89
N ARG A 43 4.17 -18.32 14.60
CA ARG A 43 5.24 -18.77 13.70
C ARG A 43 5.93 -20.05 14.19
N GLU A 44 6.11 -20.18 15.49
CA GLU A 44 6.75 -21.36 16.11
C GLU A 44 5.92 -22.62 15.99
N ASP A 45 4.61 -22.51 15.74
CA ASP A 45 3.70 -23.65 15.59
C ASP A 45 3.66 -24.19 14.15
N TYR A 46 4.44 -23.63 13.23
CA TYR A 46 4.49 -24.08 11.86
C TYR A 46 4.89 -25.57 11.79
N GLN A 47 4.09 -26.36 11.06
CA GLN A 47 4.39 -27.74 10.69
C GLN A 47 4.16 -27.89 9.17
N PRO A 48 5.02 -28.64 8.47
CA PRO A 48 4.77 -29.00 7.08
C PRO A 48 3.43 -29.76 6.97
N PHE A 49 2.68 -29.47 5.91
CA PHE A 49 1.40 -30.14 5.68
C PHE A 49 1.60 -31.64 5.44
N ALA A 50 0.69 -32.49 5.99
CA ALA A 50 0.79 -33.94 5.91
C ALA A 50 0.75 -34.50 4.49
N TRP A 51 0.16 -33.74 3.55
CA TRP A 51 -0.07 -34.16 2.17
C TRP A 51 0.44 -33.11 1.19
N LYS A 52 1.09 -33.53 0.10
CA LYS A 52 1.39 -32.68 -1.07
C LYS A 52 0.23 -32.74 -2.05
N VAL A 53 0.05 -31.68 -2.84
CA VAL A 53 -0.93 -31.62 -3.93
C VAL A 53 -0.20 -31.27 -5.23
N PRO A 54 0.51 -32.22 -5.85
CA PRO A 54 1.34 -31.92 -7.02
C PRO A 54 0.56 -31.45 -8.25
N GLU A 55 -0.71 -31.84 -8.39
CA GLU A 55 -1.57 -31.43 -9.51
C GLU A 55 -2.98 -31.14 -9.03
N THR A 56 -3.55 -30.04 -9.51
CA THR A 56 -4.92 -29.60 -9.29
C THR A 56 -5.61 -29.40 -10.63
N GLN A 57 -6.73 -30.12 -10.86
CA GLN A 57 -7.59 -29.93 -12.02
C GLN A 57 -8.89 -29.27 -11.58
N LEU A 58 -9.26 -28.16 -12.22
CA LEU A 58 -10.47 -27.39 -11.90
C LEU A 58 -11.37 -27.30 -13.12
N HIS A 59 -12.63 -27.61 -12.94
CA HIS A 59 -13.68 -27.37 -13.93
C HIS A 59 -14.72 -26.40 -13.37
N PHE A 60 -14.87 -25.26 -14.01
CA PHE A 60 -15.83 -24.21 -13.66
C PHE A 60 -16.98 -24.20 -14.65
N ASP A 61 -18.21 -24.37 -14.18
CA ASP A 61 -19.46 -24.05 -14.89
C ASP A 61 -19.94 -22.70 -14.37
N LEU A 62 -19.72 -21.63 -15.16
CA LEU A 62 -19.82 -20.23 -14.73
C LEU A 62 -21.17 -19.60 -15.14
N ALA A 63 -21.84 -19.00 -14.17
CA ALA A 63 -22.89 -18.00 -14.31
C ALA A 63 -22.73 -16.94 -13.22
N VAL A 64 -23.33 -15.74 -13.37
CA VAL A 64 -23.18 -14.63 -12.42
C VAL A 64 -23.70 -15.00 -11.02
N ASP A 65 -24.83 -15.67 -10.96
CA ASP A 65 -25.56 -16.05 -9.74
C ASP A 65 -25.30 -17.49 -9.29
N ARG A 66 -24.46 -18.20 -10.04
CA ARG A 66 -24.10 -19.59 -9.74
C ARG A 66 -22.82 -20.00 -10.45
N ALA A 67 -21.83 -20.38 -9.69
CA ALA A 67 -20.64 -21.09 -10.21
C ALA A 67 -20.56 -22.45 -9.55
N ARG A 68 -20.49 -23.49 -10.40
CA ARG A 68 -20.25 -24.87 -9.95
C ARG A 68 -18.83 -25.26 -10.27
N ILE A 69 -18.12 -25.75 -9.26
CA ILE A 69 -16.70 -26.08 -9.34
C ILE A 69 -16.52 -27.57 -9.06
N THR A 70 -15.86 -28.27 -9.98
CA THR A 70 -15.33 -29.61 -9.72
C THR A 70 -13.81 -29.48 -9.60
N ALA A 71 -13.29 -29.79 -8.41
CA ALA A 71 -11.87 -29.81 -8.11
C ALA A 71 -11.38 -31.24 -7.95
N ALA A 72 -10.44 -31.67 -8.79
CA ALA A 72 -9.78 -32.98 -8.67
C ALA A 72 -8.33 -32.72 -8.23
N LEU A 73 -8.00 -33.18 -7.03
CA LEU A 73 -6.72 -32.99 -6.35
C LEU A 73 -5.93 -34.29 -6.39
N SER A 74 -4.77 -34.31 -7.03
CA SER A 74 -3.81 -35.39 -6.84
C SER A 74 -3.11 -35.18 -5.50
N VAL A 75 -3.31 -36.04 -4.53
CA VAL A 75 -2.71 -35.92 -3.20
C VAL A 75 -1.68 -37.02 -2.95
N GLU A 76 -0.53 -36.65 -2.42
CA GLU A 76 0.54 -37.54 -2.08
C GLU A 76 1.02 -37.29 -0.65
N ARG A 77 1.36 -38.35 0.09
CA ARG A 77 1.89 -38.22 1.44
C ARG A 77 3.18 -37.38 1.43
N ASN A 78 3.22 -36.36 2.27
CA ASN A 78 4.41 -35.56 2.43
C ASN A 78 5.40 -36.24 3.39
N PRO A 79 6.61 -36.60 2.95
CA PRO A 79 7.60 -37.24 3.81
C PRO A 79 8.08 -36.35 4.97
N ASP A 80 7.94 -35.03 4.82
CA ASP A 80 8.32 -34.03 5.82
C ASP A 80 7.15 -33.66 6.77
N GLY A 81 5.94 -34.15 6.49
CA GLY A 81 4.75 -33.93 7.32
C GLY A 81 4.71 -34.84 8.55
N ASP A 82 3.68 -34.64 9.38
CA ASP A 82 3.49 -35.39 10.64
C ASP A 82 3.05 -36.84 10.47
N GLY A 83 2.82 -37.26 9.22
CA GLY A 83 2.37 -38.64 8.88
C GLY A 83 0.88 -38.89 9.15
N SER A 84 0.08 -37.87 9.38
CA SER A 84 -1.37 -37.97 9.59
C SER A 84 -2.08 -38.60 8.39
N ASP A 85 -2.99 -39.54 8.67
CA ASP A 85 -3.91 -40.10 7.66
C ASP A 85 -5.05 -39.14 7.31
N GLU A 86 -5.21 -38.05 8.04
CA GLU A 86 -6.25 -37.07 7.79
C GLU A 86 -5.77 -36.01 6.80
N LEU A 87 -6.57 -35.78 5.77
CA LEU A 87 -6.44 -34.69 4.82
C LEU A 87 -7.40 -33.57 5.26
N TYR A 88 -6.85 -32.45 5.71
CA TYR A 88 -7.59 -31.25 6.04
C TYR A 88 -7.66 -30.33 4.82
N LEU A 89 -8.87 -29.91 4.49
CA LEU A 89 -9.13 -29.00 3.38
C LEU A 89 -9.87 -27.77 3.92
N ASP A 90 -9.21 -26.65 3.87
CA ASP A 90 -9.79 -25.37 4.29
C ASP A 90 -11.02 -25.02 3.45
N GLY A 91 -12.06 -24.48 4.08
CA GLY A 91 -13.27 -23.99 3.43
C GLY A 91 -13.81 -22.73 4.10
N ASP A 92 -14.42 -21.85 3.34
CA ASP A 92 -15.14 -20.71 3.87
C ASP A 92 -16.40 -20.44 3.05
N SER A 93 -17.56 -20.48 3.72
CA SER A 93 -18.86 -20.26 3.10
C SER A 93 -19.17 -21.23 1.94
N LEU A 94 -18.67 -22.47 2.05
CA LEU A 94 -18.82 -23.54 1.04
C LEU A 94 -19.74 -24.65 1.50
N THR A 95 -20.38 -25.29 0.52
CA THR A 95 -21.10 -26.56 0.71
C THR A 95 -20.54 -27.58 -0.27
N ALA A 96 -20.07 -28.75 0.21
CA ALA A 96 -19.69 -29.87 -0.63
C ALA A 96 -20.96 -30.56 -1.15
N LEU A 97 -21.13 -30.62 -2.47
CA LEU A 97 -22.22 -31.33 -3.11
C LEU A 97 -21.93 -32.82 -3.25
N SER A 98 -20.68 -33.18 -3.53
CA SER A 98 -20.17 -34.54 -3.56
C SER A 98 -18.68 -34.56 -3.24
N VAL A 99 -18.23 -35.68 -2.67
CA VAL A 99 -16.82 -35.95 -2.42
C VAL A 99 -16.55 -37.37 -2.88
N SER A 100 -15.53 -37.61 -3.70
CA SER A 100 -15.07 -38.93 -4.08
C SER A 100 -13.57 -39.08 -3.89
N VAL A 101 -13.11 -40.32 -3.68
CA VAL A 101 -11.69 -40.67 -3.58
C VAL A 101 -11.43 -41.84 -4.53
N ASP A 102 -10.46 -41.65 -5.42
CA ASP A 102 -10.09 -42.66 -6.45
C ASP A 102 -11.30 -43.11 -7.31
N GLY A 103 -12.25 -42.15 -7.55
CA GLY A 103 -13.47 -42.39 -8.31
C GLY A 103 -14.61 -43.02 -7.54
N GLU A 104 -14.44 -43.33 -6.26
CA GLU A 104 -15.48 -43.88 -5.38
C GLU A 104 -16.08 -42.77 -4.52
N GLU A 105 -17.41 -42.59 -4.55
CA GLU A 105 -18.13 -41.65 -3.73
C GLU A 105 -17.95 -41.95 -2.23
N ARG A 106 -17.67 -40.94 -1.42
CA ARG A 106 -17.40 -41.09 0.01
C ARG A 106 -18.49 -40.34 0.81
N SER A 107 -18.91 -40.95 1.92
CA SER A 107 -19.85 -40.32 2.87
C SER A 107 -19.29 -40.24 4.29
N ASP A 108 -18.06 -40.68 4.50
CA ASP A 108 -17.37 -40.74 5.78
C ASP A 108 -16.42 -39.56 6.02
N TRP A 109 -16.53 -38.49 5.20
CA TRP A 109 -15.92 -37.19 5.49
C TRP A 109 -16.72 -36.44 6.56
N ARG A 110 -16.07 -35.51 7.24
CA ARG A 110 -16.69 -34.67 8.26
C ARG A 110 -16.32 -33.19 8.10
N MET A 111 -17.17 -32.34 8.62
CA MET A 111 -16.83 -30.93 8.78
C MET A 111 -16.26 -30.70 10.17
N GLU A 112 -15.12 -30.03 10.26
CA GLU A 112 -14.55 -29.45 11.48
C GLU A 112 -14.56 -27.92 11.38
N GLY A 113 -15.57 -27.29 12.00
CA GLY A 113 -15.82 -25.88 11.77
C GLY A 113 -16.22 -25.61 10.33
N ARG A 114 -15.33 -24.97 9.57
CA ARG A 114 -15.50 -24.65 8.14
C ARG A 114 -14.78 -25.65 7.22
N ASP A 115 -13.89 -26.45 7.77
CA ASP A 115 -12.96 -27.29 7.03
C ASP A 115 -13.56 -28.68 6.78
N LEU A 116 -13.23 -29.25 5.61
CA LEU A 116 -13.60 -30.61 5.24
C LEU A 116 -12.44 -31.52 5.57
N VAL A 117 -12.71 -32.60 6.31
CA VAL A 117 -11.69 -33.57 6.73
C VAL A 117 -12.02 -34.96 6.21
N LEU A 118 -11.03 -35.56 5.51
CA LEU A 118 -11.06 -36.90 4.95
C LEU A 118 -10.00 -37.74 5.62
N ARG A 119 -10.31 -39.01 5.87
CA ARG A 119 -9.30 -40.00 6.23
C ARG A 119 -8.90 -40.82 5.00
N LEU A 120 -7.60 -40.80 4.66
CA LEU A 120 -7.03 -41.49 3.52
C LEU A 120 -6.11 -42.61 4.01
N SER A 121 -6.19 -43.76 3.35
CA SER A 121 -5.36 -44.94 3.65
C SER A 121 -4.44 -45.24 2.46
N GLY A 122 -3.16 -44.96 2.62
CA GLY A 122 -2.17 -45.13 1.54
C GLY A 122 -1.41 -43.83 1.30
N ASP A 123 -0.58 -43.81 0.25
CA ASP A 123 0.36 -42.72 0.03
C ASP A 123 -0.07 -41.78 -1.12
N LYS A 124 -0.99 -42.23 -1.99
CA LYS A 124 -1.43 -41.43 -3.16
C LYS A 124 -2.90 -41.66 -3.44
N HIS A 125 -3.62 -40.59 -3.68
CA HIS A 125 -5.05 -40.58 -4.01
C HIS A 125 -5.40 -39.45 -4.97
N THR A 126 -6.54 -39.61 -5.66
CA THR A 126 -7.24 -38.52 -6.34
C THR A 126 -8.49 -38.20 -5.53
N VAL A 127 -8.58 -36.96 -5.01
CA VAL A 127 -9.75 -36.48 -4.26
C VAL A 127 -10.52 -35.51 -5.16
N GLU A 128 -11.77 -35.87 -5.48
CA GLU A 128 -12.63 -34.97 -6.25
C GLU A 128 -13.73 -34.40 -5.37
N ILE A 129 -13.91 -33.08 -5.42
CA ILE A 129 -14.89 -32.33 -4.64
C ILE A 129 -15.70 -31.46 -5.58
N VAL A 130 -17.02 -31.48 -5.44
CA VAL A 130 -17.91 -30.58 -6.18
C VAL A 130 -18.50 -29.57 -5.20
N THR A 131 -18.32 -28.28 -5.51
CA THR A 131 -18.90 -27.16 -4.74
C THR A 131 -19.75 -26.27 -5.65
N GLU A 132 -20.63 -25.49 -5.03
CA GLU A 132 -21.43 -24.48 -5.73
C GLU A 132 -21.46 -23.19 -4.89
N ILE A 133 -21.24 -22.05 -5.55
CA ILE A 133 -21.18 -20.73 -4.92
C ILE A 133 -21.98 -19.72 -5.74
N ASP A 134 -22.38 -18.61 -5.12
CA ASP A 134 -23.04 -17.48 -5.76
C ASP A 134 -22.12 -16.24 -5.78
N PRO A 135 -21.39 -15.99 -6.88
CA PRO A 135 -20.50 -14.83 -6.98
C PRO A 135 -21.18 -13.48 -6.86
N SER A 136 -22.49 -13.39 -7.20
CA SER A 136 -23.24 -12.12 -7.20
C SER A 136 -23.51 -11.59 -5.79
N THR A 137 -23.49 -12.46 -4.79
CA THR A 137 -23.70 -12.10 -3.38
C THR A 137 -22.42 -11.84 -2.60
N ASN A 138 -21.26 -12.07 -3.23
CA ASN A 138 -19.95 -11.91 -2.58
C ASN A 138 -19.51 -10.44 -2.53
N THR A 139 -19.82 -9.74 -1.44
CA THR A 139 -19.42 -8.35 -1.21
C THR A 139 -18.05 -8.20 -0.57
N THR A 140 -17.46 -9.30 -0.06
CA THR A 140 -16.13 -9.27 0.56
C THR A 140 -15.01 -9.09 -0.47
N LEU A 141 -15.30 -9.38 -1.76
CA LEU A 141 -14.36 -9.35 -2.88
C LEU A 141 -13.16 -10.29 -2.66
N MET A 142 -13.39 -11.42 -2.00
CA MET A 142 -12.41 -12.50 -1.76
C MET A 142 -12.96 -13.83 -2.31
N GLY A 143 -12.11 -14.64 -2.92
CA GLY A 143 -12.54 -15.79 -3.72
C GLY A 143 -13.07 -15.34 -5.08
N LEU A 144 -14.07 -16.02 -5.63
CA LEU A 144 -14.76 -15.69 -6.88
C LEU A 144 -15.94 -14.74 -6.60
N TYR A 145 -15.99 -13.60 -7.30
CA TYR A 145 -17.05 -12.60 -7.15
C TYR A 145 -17.41 -11.94 -8.48
N ALA A 146 -18.55 -11.27 -8.48
CA ALA A 146 -19.00 -10.49 -9.63
C ALA A 146 -18.67 -9.00 -9.47
N SER A 147 -18.10 -8.39 -10.51
CA SER A 147 -17.80 -6.95 -10.60
C SER A 147 -18.27 -6.41 -11.94
N ASN A 148 -19.31 -5.57 -11.92
CA ASN A 148 -19.79 -4.87 -13.13
C ASN A 148 -19.98 -5.78 -14.36
N GLY A 149 -20.59 -6.95 -14.19
CA GLY A 149 -20.87 -7.89 -15.28
C GLY A 149 -19.72 -8.81 -15.66
N MET A 150 -18.59 -8.74 -14.95
CA MET A 150 -17.49 -9.70 -15.01
C MET A 150 -17.52 -10.61 -13.79
N LEU A 151 -16.90 -11.79 -13.92
CA LEU A 151 -16.48 -12.62 -12.82
C LEU A 151 -14.96 -12.51 -12.68
N CYS A 152 -14.47 -12.33 -11.46
CA CYS A 152 -13.03 -12.26 -11.17
C CYS A 152 -12.73 -12.86 -9.80
N THR A 153 -11.47 -13.16 -9.56
CA THR A 153 -11.02 -13.75 -8.30
C THR A 153 -10.02 -12.86 -7.57
N GLN A 154 -10.04 -12.94 -6.23
CA GLN A 154 -8.95 -12.53 -5.35
C GLN A 154 -8.70 -13.64 -4.33
N CYS A 155 -7.52 -14.25 -4.37
CA CYS A 155 -7.20 -15.42 -3.53
C CYS A 155 -6.18 -15.12 -2.44
N GLU A 156 -5.36 -14.08 -2.54
CA GLU A 156 -4.42 -13.72 -1.47
C GLU A 156 -5.13 -12.94 -0.33
N ALA A 157 -4.90 -13.34 0.94
CA ALA A 157 -4.05 -14.44 1.40
C ALA A 157 -4.77 -15.80 1.41
N GLU A 158 -6.04 -15.87 1.81
CA GLU A 158 -6.80 -17.08 2.10
C GLU A 158 -8.17 -17.08 1.39
N GLY A 159 -8.23 -16.59 0.14
CA GLY A 159 -9.46 -16.48 -0.64
C GLY A 159 -9.79 -17.72 -1.47
N PHE A 160 -8.83 -18.61 -1.78
CA PHE A 160 -9.09 -19.77 -2.60
C PHE A 160 -10.05 -20.76 -1.91
N ARG A 161 -10.00 -20.87 -0.59
CA ARG A 161 -10.92 -21.65 0.26
C ARG A 161 -12.38 -21.20 0.19
N ARG A 162 -12.67 -20.07 -0.48
CA ARG A 162 -14.03 -19.57 -0.77
C ARG A 162 -14.53 -20.00 -2.15
N ILE A 163 -13.69 -20.72 -2.92
CA ILE A 163 -14.02 -21.25 -4.26
C ILE A 163 -14.27 -22.73 -4.19
N THR A 164 -13.35 -23.48 -3.57
CA THR A 164 -13.45 -24.91 -3.33
C THR A 164 -12.66 -25.29 -2.08
N PHE A 165 -12.92 -26.46 -1.52
CA PHE A 165 -12.13 -27.00 -0.41
C PHE A 165 -10.72 -27.36 -0.89
N PHE A 166 -9.70 -26.82 -0.22
CA PHE A 166 -8.29 -26.95 -0.62
C PHE A 166 -7.37 -26.77 0.59
N PRO A 167 -6.14 -27.34 0.62
CA PRO A 167 -5.14 -26.93 1.61
C PRO A 167 -4.62 -25.53 1.26
N ASP A 168 -5.33 -24.48 1.72
CA ASP A 168 -5.13 -23.08 1.31
C ASP A 168 -3.98 -22.44 2.09
N ARG A 169 -2.76 -22.97 1.81
CA ARG A 169 -1.50 -22.63 2.47
C ARG A 169 -0.43 -22.29 1.42
N PRO A 170 0.49 -21.36 1.67
CA PRO A 170 1.51 -20.98 0.69
C PRO A 170 2.60 -22.04 0.48
N ASP A 171 2.75 -23.03 1.37
CA ASP A 171 3.70 -24.14 1.22
C ASP A 171 3.13 -25.37 0.47
N VAL A 172 1.88 -25.32 0.06
CA VAL A 172 1.25 -26.36 -0.78
C VAL A 172 1.28 -25.91 -2.23
N LEU A 173 2.29 -26.40 -2.97
CA LEU A 173 2.54 -26.05 -4.36
C LEU A 173 1.90 -27.08 -5.29
N SER A 174 1.17 -26.61 -6.31
CA SER A 174 0.47 -27.40 -7.30
C SER A 174 0.63 -26.83 -8.70
N THR A 175 0.67 -27.68 -9.73
CA THR A 175 0.39 -27.28 -11.11
C THR A 175 -1.12 -27.22 -11.31
N TYR A 176 -1.59 -26.29 -12.14
CA TYR A 176 -3.03 -26.09 -12.33
C TYR A 176 -3.44 -26.29 -13.78
N ARG A 177 -4.41 -27.19 -13.97
CA ARG A 177 -5.14 -27.33 -15.22
C ARG A 177 -6.59 -26.90 -15.02
N VAL A 178 -7.03 -25.92 -15.80
CA VAL A 178 -8.33 -25.27 -15.58
C VAL A 178 -9.17 -25.29 -16.86
N ARG A 179 -10.39 -25.82 -16.75
CA ARG A 179 -11.41 -25.72 -17.79
C ARG A 179 -12.53 -24.82 -17.27
N MET A 180 -12.86 -23.80 -18.07
CA MET A 180 -13.98 -22.90 -17.82
C MET A 180 -15.03 -23.03 -18.89
N GLU A 181 -16.30 -23.10 -18.52
CA GLU A 181 -17.44 -23.13 -19.41
C GLU A 181 -18.43 -22.02 -19.04
N ALA A 182 -18.91 -21.26 -20.01
CA ALA A 182 -19.81 -20.14 -19.77
C ALA A 182 -20.71 -19.84 -20.98
N ASP A 183 -21.76 -19.04 -20.77
CA ASP A 183 -22.52 -18.44 -21.87
C ASP A 183 -21.61 -17.49 -22.66
N LYS A 184 -21.45 -17.76 -23.96
CA LYS A 184 -20.51 -17.03 -24.84
C LYS A 184 -20.88 -15.57 -25.04
N LYS A 185 -22.16 -15.22 -24.89
CA LYS A 185 -22.62 -13.84 -25.05
C LYS A 185 -22.37 -13.02 -23.77
N ALA A 186 -22.59 -13.62 -22.62
CA ALA A 186 -22.37 -12.97 -21.32
C ALA A 186 -20.87 -12.84 -21.00
N PHE A 187 -20.10 -13.88 -21.32
CA PHE A 187 -18.67 -13.97 -21.01
C PHE A 187 -17.88 -14.38 -22.25
N PRO A 188 -17.71 -13.51 -23.27
CA PRO A 188 -16.99 -13.85 -24.49
C PRO A 188 -15.50 -14.15 -24.27
N ILE A 189 -14.90 -13.67 -23.17
CA ILE A 189 -13.52 -13.88 -22.80
C ILE A 189 -13.44 -14.67 -21.49
N LEU A 190 -12.61 -15.74 -21.50
CA LEU A 190 -12.33 -16.60 -20.35
C LEU A 190 -10.82 -16.67 -20.15
N LEU A 191 -10.29 -16.08 -19.07
CA LEU A 191 -8.86 -15.99 -18.76
C LEU A 191 -8.55 -16.73 -17.46
N CYS A 192 -7.39 -17.37 -17.42
CA CYS A 192 -6.85 -18.03 -16.23
C CYS A 192 -5.31 -17.97 -16.23
N ASN A 193 -4.70 -18.50 -15.17
CA ASN A 193 -3.25 -18.66 -15.05
C ASN A 193 -2.67 -19.55 -16.15
N GLY A 194 -1.39 -19.32 -16.47
CA GLY A 194 -0.62 -20.17 -17.37
C GLY A 194 -0.85 -19.90 -18.85
N ASN A 195 -0.63 -20.89 -19.68
CA ASN A 195 -0.80 -20.83 -21.13
C ASN A 195 -2.18 -21.39 -21.54
N LYS A 196 -2.80 -20.76 -22.54
CA LYS A 196 -4.07 -21.22 -23.09
C LYS A 196 -3.85 -22.42 -24.03
N GLU A 197 -4.45 -23.56 -23.70
CA GLU A 197 -4.29 -24.80 -24.47
C GLU A 197 -5.39 -25.00 -25.54
N ALA A 198 -6.65 -24.72 -25.17
CA ALA A 198 -7.78 -24.94 -26.08
C ALA A 198 -8.94 -23.97 -25.83
N THR A 199 -9.73 -23.76 -26.86
CA THR A 199 -11.04 -23.09 -26.79
C THR A 199 -12.00 -23.75 -27.79
N GLY A 200 -13.31 -23.67 -27.52
CA GLY A 200 -14.30 -24.20 -28.45
C GLY A 200 -15.72 -23.82 -28.07
N ASP A 201 -16.63 -23.97 -29.04
CA ASP A 201 -18.05 -23.78 -28.82
C ASP A 201 -18.71 -25.04 -28.25
N LEU A 202 -19.68 -24.85 -27.39
CA LEU A 202 -20.52 -25.88 -26.79
C LEU A 202 -21.97 -25.68 -27.22
N GLU A 203 -22.80 -26.70 -26.99
CA GLU A 203 -24.23 -26.59 -27.22
C GLU A 203 -24.89 -25.48 -26.39
N GLY A 204 -26.01 -24.96 -26.81
CA GLY A 204 -26.78 -23.96 -26.07
C GLY A 204 -26.21 -22.55 -26.07
N GLY A 205 -25.27 -22.22 -27.00
CA GLY A 205 -24.64 -20.90 -27.05
C GLY A 205 -23.53 -20.69 -26.01
N ARG A 206 -23.09 -21.77 -25.43
CA ARG A 206 -21.96 -21.79 -24.48
C ARG A 206 -20.63 -22.00 -25.22
N HIS A 207 -19.54 -21.75 -24.52
CA HIS A 207 -18.18 -22.03 -24.98
C HIS A 207 -17.27 -22.41 -23.81
N PHE A 208 -16.05 -22.86 -24.12
CA PHE A 208 -15.06 -23.19 -23.13
C PHE A 208 -13.67 -22.64 -23.47
N ALA A 209 -12.84 -22.51 -22.43
CA ALA A 209 -11.40 -22.31 -22.53
C ALA A 209 -10.70 -23.27 -21.57
N GLU A 210 -9.57 -23.82 -22.01
CA GLU A 210 -8.67 -24.65 -21.21
C GLU A 210 -7.31 -23.96 -21.09
N TRP A 211 -6.80 -23.96 -19.84
CA TRP A 211 -5.57 -23.31 -19.45
C TRP A 211 -4.70 -24.27 -18.65
N PHE A 212 -3.39 -24.16 -18.80
CA PHE A 212 -2.43 -24.94 -18.04
C PHE A 212 -1.27 -24.06 -17.56
N ASP A 213 -1.08 -24.04 -16.24
CA ASP A 213 0.10 -23.45 -15.63
C ASP A 213 1.06 -24.57 -15.21
N PRO A 214 2.20 -24.73 -15.91
CA PRO A 214 3.15 -25.80 -15.64
C PRO A 214 4.03 -25.54 -14.41
N TRP A 215 3.99 -24.31 -13.88
CA TRP A 215 4.81 -23.94 -12.74
C TRP A 215 4.06 -24.19 -11.44
N PRO A 216 4.60 -25.04 -10.53
CA PRO A 216 3.99 -25.27 -9.25
C PRO A 216 3.86 -23.97 -8.46
N LYS A 217 2.65 -23.65 -8.01
CA LYS A 217 2.34 -22.44 -7.24
C LYS A 217 1.33 -22.72 -6.15
N PRO A 218 1.31 -21.92 -5.05
CA PRO A 218 0.27 -21.99 -4.06
C PRO A 218 -1.07 -21.47 -4.57
N SER A 219 -2.14 -21.81 -3.86
CA SER A 219 -3.53 -21.43 -4.19
C SER A 219 -3.77 -19.93 -4.21
N TYR A 220 -3.05 -19.14 -3.41
CA TYR A 220 -3.25 -17.69 -3.38
C TYR A 220 -2.90 -17.00 -4.71
N LEU A 221 -2.07 -17.62 -5.55
CA LEU A 221 -1.72 -17.13 -6.88
C LEU A 221 -2.73 -17.50 -7.98
N PHE A 222 -3.75 -18.27 -7.64
CA PHE A 222 -4.80 -18.63 -8.59
C PHE A 222 -5.60 -17.41 -9.02
N ALA A 223 -5.88 -17.30 -10.31
CA ALA A 223 -6.78 -16.30 -10.86
C ALA A 223 -7.64 -16.84 -11.99
N LEU A 224 -8.87 -16.33 -12.04
CA LEU A 224 -9.85 -16.55 -13.10
C LEU A 224 -10.56 -15.23 -13.38
N VAL A 225 -10.70 -14.88 -14.66
CA VAL A 225 -11.52 -13.76 -15.10
C VAL A 225 -12.40 -14.18 -16.27
N ALA A 226 -13.69 -13.88 -16.19
CA ALA A 226 -14.64 -14.05 -17.28
C ALA A 226 -15.45 -12.77 -17.51
N GLY A 227 -15.50 -12.29 -18.76
CA GLY A 227 -16.18 -11.00 -19.03
C GLY A 227 -16.24 -10.62 -20.50
N ASP A 228 -16.93 -9.49 -20.76
CA ASP A 228 -16.90 -8.82 -22.07
C ASP A 228 -15.74 -7.83 -22.09
N LEU A 229 -14.57 -8.30 -22.55
CA LEU A 229 -13.32 -7.60 -22.52
C LEU A 229 -12.68 -7.50 -23.91
N VAL A 230 -11.87 -6.46 -24.09
CA VAL A 230 -10.98 -6.28 -25.23
C VAL A 230 -9.54 -6.07 -24.75
N ALA A 231 -8.56 -6.43 -25.58
CA ALA A 231 -7.15 -6.31 -25.20
C ALA A 231 -6.40 -5.30 -26.06
N LYS A 232 -5.53 -4.53 -25.41
CA LYS A 232 -4.39 -3.88 -26.04
C LYS A 232 -3.23 -4.87 -25.98
N SER A 233 -2.77 -5.35 -27.12
CA SER A 233 -1.73 -6.38 -27.23
C SER A 233 -0.45 -5.84 -27.83
N GLY A 234 0.71 -6.40 -27.44
CA GLY A 234 2.00 -6.15 -28.03
C GLY A 234 3.00 -7.25 -27.64
N PRO A 235 3.85 -7.73 -28.56
CA PRO A 235 4.86 -8.73 -28.24
C PRO A 235 6.04 -8.10 -27.47
N PHE A 236 6.62 -8.89 -26.57
CA PHE A 236 7.92 -8.64 -25.97
C PHE A 236 8.89 -9.77 -26.35
N THR A 237 10.07 -9.42 -26.83
CA THR A 237 11.12 -10.41 -27.12
C THR A 237 12.09 -10.46 -25.94
N THR A 238 12.15 -11.60 -25.27
CA THR A 238 13.03 -11.81 -24.12
C THR A 238 14.50 -11.86 -24.50
N MET A 239 15.40 -11.77 -23.52
CA MET A 239 16.86 -11.83 -23.76
C MET A 239 17.32 -13.14 -24.41
N SER A 240 16.60 -14.25 -24.21
CA SER A 240 16.86 -15.53 -24.91
C SER A 240 16.28 -15.58 -26.33
N GLY A 241 15.54 -14.55 -26.77
CA GLY A 241 14.90 -14.47 -28.06
C GLY A 241 13.52 -15.12 -28.16
N ARG A 242 12.88 -15.48 -27.05
CA ARG A 242 11.51 -15.96 -27.01
C ARG A 242 10.53 -14.80 -27.10
N GLU A 243 9.47 -14.95 -27.87
CA GLU A 243 8.38 -13.97 -27.91
C GLU A 243 7.33 -14.27 -26.83
N VAL A 244 6.94 -13.24 -26.11
CA VAL A 244 5.87 -13.25 -25.11
C VAL A 244 4.76 -12.32 -25.58
N GLU A 245 3.54 -12.81 -25.65
CA GLU A 245 2.36 -11.99 -25.94
C GLU A 245 1.90 -11.26 -24.67
N CYS A 246 2.01 -9.94 -24.66
CA CYS A 246 1.60 -9.10 -23.54
C CYS A 246 0.22 -8.48 -23.82
N ASN A 247 -0.74 -8.64 -22.94
CA ASN A 247 -2.12 -8.21 -23.10
C ASN A 247 -2.60 -7.39 -21.91
N ILE A 248 -3.19 -6.22 -22.19
CA ILE A 248 -3.89 -5.40 -21.20
C ILE A 248 -5.39 -5.49 -21.51
N TRP A 249 -6.12 -6.24 -20.68
CA TRP A 249 -7.52 -6.52 -20.84
C TRP A 249 -8.38 -5.50 -20.07
N VAL A 250 -9.28 -4.86 -20.77
CA VAL A 250 -10.16 -3.81 -20.25
C VAL A 250 -11.53 -3.89 -20.92
N ARG A 251 -12.48 -3.10 -20.45
CA ARG A 251 -13.72 -2.85 -21.19
C ARG A 251 -13.45 -2.08 -22.46
N ALA A 252 -14.34 -2.19 -23.45
CA ALA A 252 -14.14 -1.57 -24.75
C ALA A 252 -13.96 -0.04 -24.68
N GLU A 253 -14.67 0.63 -23.78
CA GLU A 253 -14.58 2.08 -23.56
C GLU A 253 -13.24 2.54 -22.94
N ASP A 254 -12.47 1.61 -22.37
CA ASP A 254 -11.22 1.90 -21.68
C ASP A 254 -9.97 1.63 -22.52
N LEU A 255 -10.13 1.05 -23.71
CA LEU A 255 -9.03 0.55 -24.54
C LEU A 255 -7.98 1.63 -24.86
N ASP A 256 -8.41 2.83 -25.17
CA ASP A 256 -7.51 3.93 -25.54
C ASP A 256 -6.65 4.45 -24.38
N ARG A 257 -6.99 4.07 -23.13
CA ARG A 257 -6.27 4.47 -21.91
C ARG A 257 -5.24 3.45 -21.41
N THR A 258 -4.91 2.43 -22.21
CA THR A 258 -4.07 1.28 -21.83
C THR A 258 -2.65 1.33 -22.38
N THR A 259 -2.32 2.31 -23.24
CA THR A 259 -1.01 2.38 -23.90
C THR A 259 0.13 2.49 -22.89
N HIS A 260 0.00 3.36 -21.89
CA HIS A 260 1.02 3.54 -20.87
C HIS A 260 1.25 2.26 -20.05
N ALA A 261 0.18 1.51 -19.74
CA ALA A 261 0.28 0.24 -19.04
C ALA A 261 1.09 -0.82 -19.81
N LEU A 262 0.82 -0.98 -21.13
CA LEU A 262 1.55 -1.93 -21.95
C LEU A 262 3.04 -1.53 -22.10
N GLU A 263 3.33 -0.25 -22.31
CA GLU A 263 4.70 0.25 -22.39
C GLU A 263 5.44 0.10 -21.05
N SER A 264 4.75 0.28 -19.92
CA SER A 264 5.30 0.08 -18.58
C SER A 264 5.66 -1.39 -18.34
N LEU A 265 4.80 -2.32 -18.77
CA LEU A 265 5.09 -3.75 -18.71
C LEU A 265 6.36 -4.09 -19.51
N HIS A 266 6.48 -3.61 -20.73
CA HIS A 266 7.66 -3.86 -21.56
C HIS A 266 8.94 -3.29 -20.93
N ARG A 267 8.88 -2.09 -20.33
CA ARG A 267 10.02 -1.50 -19.60
C ARG A 267 10.39 -2.34 -18.36
N SER A 268 9.42 -2.83 -17.62
CA SER A 268 9.65 -3.68 -16.45
C SER A 268 10.30 -5.01 -16.82
N MET A 269 9.80 -5.67 -17.87
CA MET A 269 10.37 -6.92 -18.38
C MET A 269 11.83 -6.73 -18.79
N LYS A 270 12.11 -5.69 -19.59
CA LYS A 270 13.47 -5.37 -20.03
C LYS A 270 14.40 -5.06 -18.87
N TRP A 271 13.96 -4.26 -17.92
CA TRP A 271 14.76 -3.87 -16.76
C TRP A 271 15.11 -5.07 -15.87
N ASP A 272 14.18 -5.99 -15.65
CA ASP A 272 14.43 -7.21 -14.87
C ASP A 272 15.49 -8.11 -15.52
N GLU A 273 15.44 -8.25 -16.84
CA GLU A 273 16.46 -8.97 -17.60
C GLU A 273 17.84 -8.29 -17.47
N GLU A 274 17.92 -6.96 -17.56
CA GLU A 274 19.17 -6.20 -17.53
C GLU A 274 19.76 -6.13 -16.10
N VAL A 275 18.92 -5.87 -15.08
CA VAL A 275 19.38 -5.60 -13.71
C VAL A 275 19.45 -6.87 -12.85
N PHE A 276 18.50 -7.79 -12.97
CA PHE A 276 18.48 -9.04 -12.20
C PHE A 276 18.73 -10.30 -13.04
N GLY A 277 18.81 -10.19 -14.38
CA GLY A 277 19.02 -11.33 -15.27
C GLY A 277 17.88 -12.33 -15.24
N ARG A 278 16.66 -11.87 -14.98
CA ARG A 278 15.48 -12.73 -14.83
C ARG A 278 14.53 -12.54 -16.00
N GLU A 279 14.26 -13.63 -16.70
CA GLU A 279 13.42 -13.69 -17.87
C GLU A 279 12.03 -14.19 -17.50
N TYR A 280 10.99 -13.69 -18.17
CA TYR A 280 9.63 -14.18 -18.00
C TYR A 280 9.51 -15.62 -18.56
N ASP A 281 8.65 -16.45 -17.97
CA ASP A 281 8.70 -17.91 -18.11
C ASP A 281 7.44 -18.57 -18.69
N LEU A 282 6.44 -17.78 -19.15
CA LEU A 282 5.26 -18.23 -19.91
C LEU A 282 5.23 -17.59 -21.30
N ASP A 283 4.36 -18.07 -22.20
CA ASP A 283 4.27 -17.57 -23.58
C ASP A 283 3.41 -16.31 -23.70
N LEU A 284 2.63 -16.00 -22.64
CA LEU A 284 1.78 -14.83 -22.57
C LEU A 284 1.77 -14.20 -21.19
N TYR A 285 1.53 -12.90 -21.13
CA TYR A 285 1.35 -12.14 -19.90
C TYR A 285 0.07 -11.32 -20.00
N ASN A 286 -0.88 -11.57 -19.11
CA ASN A 286 -2.16 -10.87 -19.07
C ASN A 286 -2.26 -9.98 -17.85
N ILE A 287 -2.68 -8.73 -18.05
CA ILE A 287 -3.16 -7.82 -17.02
C ILE A 287 -4.64 -7.58 -17.27
N VAL A 288 -5.46 -7.68 -16.24
CA VAL A 288 -6.91 -7.39 -16.32
C VAL A 288 -7.26 -6.28 -15.35
N ALA A 289 -7.93 -5.24 -15.84
CA ALA A 289 -8.42 -4.13 -15.02
C ALA A 289 -9.81 -4.41 -14.47
N VAL A 290 -9.96 -4.33 -13.13
CA VAL A 290 -11.20 -4.58 -12.39
C VAL A 290 -11.57 -3.33 -11.58
N SER A 291 -12.85 -2.95 -11.57
CA SER A 291 -13.31 -1.74 -10.88
C SER A 291 -13.49 -1.92 -9.38
N ASP A 292 -13.97 -3.12 -8.95
CA ASP A 292 -14.22 -3.44 -7.55
C ASP A 292 -13.10 -4.37 -7.07
N PHE A 293 -12.10 -3.80 -6.40
CA PHE A 293 -10.93 -4.54 -5.97
C PHE A 293 -10.40 -4.01 -4.62
N ASN A 294 -10.13 -4.91 -3.68
CA ASN A 294 -9.67 -4.54 -2.34
C ASN A 294 -8.25 -3.99 -2.34
N MET A 295 -7.41 -4.46 -3.27
CA MET A 295 -5.98 -4.13 -3.37
C MET A 295 -5.69 -3.13 -4.49
N GLY A 296 -4.42 -2.78 -4.66
CA GLY A 296 -3.92 -2.06 -5.83
C GLY A 296 -3.85 -2.97 -7.05
N ALA A 297 -3.20 -4.10 -6.89
CA ALA A 297 -3.08 -5.16 -7.87
C ALA A 297 -2.76 -6.49 -7.17
N MET A 298 -2.58 -7.56 -7.97
CA MET A 298 -2.24 -8.90 -7.52
C MET A 298 -1.41 -9.61 -8.58
N GLU A 299 -0.33 -10.24 -8.15
CA GLU A 299 0.69 -10.90 -8.97
C GLU A 299 0.30 -12.29 -9.51
N ASN A 300 -0.96 -12.64 -9.56
CA ASN A 300 -1.40 -13.97 -10.03
C ASN A 300 -0.66 -14.40 -11.29
N LYS A 301 0.01 -15.58 -11.25
CA LYS A 301 0.92 -16.05 -12.30
C LYS A 301 0.30 -16.04 -13.69
N GLY A 302 0.84 -15.21 -14.59
CA GLY A 302 0.39 -15.10 -15.99
C GLY A 302 -0.93 -14.36 -16.21
N LEU A 303 -1.67 -14.03 -15.15
CA LEU A 303 -2.92 -13.28 -15.17
C LEU A 303 -3.00 -12.36 -13.97
N ASN A 304 -2.28 -11.23 -14.01
CA ASN A 304 -2.37 -10.24 -12.95
C ASN A 304 -3.71 -9.53 -12.95
N VAL A 305 -4.32 -9.39 -11.76
CA VAL A 305 -5.58 -8.67 -11.59
C VAL A 305 -5.29 -7.31 -10.96
N PHE A 306 -5.72 -6.25 -11.61
CA PHE A 306 -5.40 -4.87 -11.26
C PHE A 306 -6.67 -4.07 -10.98
N ASN A 307 -6.62 -3.23 -9.98
CA ASN A 307 -7.56 -2.12 -9.87
C ASN A 307 -7.39 -1.20 -11.09
N THR A 308 -8.49 -0.78 -11.71
CA THR A 308 -8.49 0.14 -12.87
C THR A 308 -7.61 1.37 -12.68
N LYS A 309 -7.47 1.83 -11.44
CA LYS A 309 -6.62 2.97 -11.04
C LYS A 309 -5.15 2.80 -11.46
N TYR A 310 -4.66 1.57 -11.52
CA TYR A 310 -3.26 1.25 -11.84
C TYR A 310 -3.07 0.66 -13.24
N VAL A 311 -4.06 0.84 -14.12
CA VAL A 311 -4.00 0.45 -15.54
C VAL A 311 -4.34 1.62 -16.45
N LEU A 312 -5.39 2.38 -16.12
CA LEU A 312 -6.00 3.36 -17.02
C LEU A 312 -5.37 4.74 -16.85
N ALA A 313 -4.67 5.20 -17.88
CA ALA A 313 -4.05 6.53 -17.88
C ALA A 313 -4.11 7.19 -19.26
N ASP A 314 -4.62 8.42 -19.28
CA ASP A 314 -4.54 9.39 -20.36
C ASP A 314 -4.41 10.80 -19.77
N SER A 315 -3.97 11.78 -20.56
CA SER A 315 -3.68 13.13 -20.07
C SER A 315 -4.91 13.89 -19.54
N ASP A 316 -6.13 13.56 -20.00
CA ASP A 316 -7.35 14.24 -19.55
C ASP A 316 -7.90 13.68 -18.23
N THR A 317 -7.61 12.41 -17.90
CA THR A 317 -8.18 11.71 -16.74
C THR A 317 -7.16 11.34 -15.67
N ALA A 318 -5.86 11.23 -16.02
CA ALA A 318 -4.78 10.83 -15.13
C ALA A 318 -3.81 11.99 -14.85
N THR A 319 -3.40 12.12 -13.60
CA THR A 319 -2.33 13.03 -13.16
C THR A 319 -0.96 12.41 -13.42
N ASP A 320 0.11 13.21 -13.34
CA ASP A 320 1.49 12.69 -13.38
C ASP A 320 1.70 11.59 -12.34
N ALA A 321 1.18 11.77 -11.12
CA ALA A 321 1.25 10.76 -10.06
C ALA A 321 0.44 9.48 -10.38
N ASP A 322 -0.64 9.56 -11.15
CA ASP A 322 -1.36 8.38 -11.62
C ASP A 322 -0.55 7.63 -12.68
N PHE A 323 0.12 8.32 -13.62
CA PHE A 323 1.04 7.71 -14.58
C PHE A 323 2.19 6.99 -13.84
N ASP A 324 2.76 7.65 -12.83
CA ASP A 324 3.80 7.08 -11.98
C ASP A 324 3.31 5.83 -11.23
N GLY A 325 2.09 5.89 -10.71
CA GLY A 325 1.46 4.77 -10.03
C GLY A 325 1.19 3.58 -10.95
N VAL A 326 0.73 3.81 -12.18
CA VAL A 326 0.54 2.74 -13.18
C VAL A 326 1.86 2.04 -13.46
N GLU A 327 2.94 2.79 -13.75
CA GLU A 327 4.24 2.21 -14.07
C GLU A 327 4.84 1.46 -12.88
N GLY A 328 4.79 2.04 -11.68
CA GLY A 328 5.38 1.44 -10.48
C GLY A 328 4.66 0.16 -10.03
N VAL A 329 3.31 0.14 -10.07
CA VAL A 329 2.55 -1.05 -9.68
C VAL A 329 2.66 -2.16 -10.73
N ILE A 330 2.67 -1.84 -12.03
CA ILE A 330 2.92 -2.85 -13.08
C ILE A 330 4.32 -3.47 -12.91
N ALA A 331 5.32 -2.67 -12.57
CA ALA A 331 6.66 -3.17 -12.28
C ALA A 331 6.66 -4.09 -11.04
N HIS A 332 6.00 -3.68 -9.97
CA HIS A 332 5.85 -4.47 -8.74
C HIS A 332 5.27 -5.86 -9.03
N GLU A 333 4.10 -5.93 -9.69
CA GLU A 333 3.44 -7.20 -9.98
C GLU A 333 4.23 -8.06 -10.98
N TYR A 334 4.91 -7.43 -11.94
CA TYR A 334 5.78 -8.15 -12.85
C TYR A 334 6.98 -8.77 -12.10
N PHE A 335 7.62 -8.00 -11.21
CA PHE A 335 8.79 -8.49 -10.47
C PHE A 335 8.46 -9.63 -9.52
N HIS A 336 7.22 -9.72 -9.05
CA HIS A 336 6.73 -10.88 -8.31
C HIS A 336 6.83 -12.19 -9.08
N ASN A 337 6.94 -12.18 -10.41
CA ASN A 337 7.09 -13.42 -11.18
C ASN A 337 8.24 -14.30 -10.64
N TRP A 338 9.34 -13.67 -10.20
CA TRP A 338 10.47 -14.35 -9.57
C TRP A 338 10.46 -14.24 -8.05
N SER A 339 10.25 -13.07 -7.49
CA SER A 339 10.21 -12.84 -6.04
C SER A 339 8.76 -12.90 -5.50
N GLY A 340 8.17 -14.08 -5.49
CA GLY A 340 6.80 -14.36 -5.04
C GLY A 340 6.17 -15.58 -5.72
N ASN A 341 6.31 -15.71 -7.06
CA ASN A 341 5.67 -16.77 -7.82
C ASN A 341 6.59 -17.98 -8.05
N ARG A 342 7.79 -17.76 -8.60
CA ARG A 342 8.79 -18.85 -8.78
C ARG A 342 9.37 -19.27 -7.45
N ILE A 343 9.63 -18.31 -6.55
CA ILE A 343 9.97 -18.57 -5.16
C ILE A 343 8.91 -17.92 -4.31
N THR A 344 8.12 -18.72 -3.59
CA THR A 344 7.04 -18.24 -2.75
C THR A 344 7.39 -18.29 -1.25
N CYS A 345 6.46 -17.88 -0.39
CA CYS A 345 6.62 -17.92 1.05
C CYS A 345 6.26 -19.30 1.61
N ARG A 346 7.05 -19.84 2.56
CA ARG A 346 6.73 -21.07 3.28
C ARG A 346 5.44 -20.94 4.12
N ASP A 347 5.28 -19.79 4.74
CA ASP A 347 4.14 -19.46 5.59
C ASP A 347 3.93 -17.94 5.57
N TRP A 348 2.78 -17.47 6.04
CA TRP A 348 2.44 -16.05 5.98
C TRP A 348 3.30 -15.15 6.88
N PHE A 349 4.06 -15.69 7.83
CA PHE A 349 5.04 -14.93 8.59
C PHE A 349 6.23 -14.46 7.72
N GLN A 350 6.45 -15.12 6.60
CA GLN A 350 7.51 -14.79 5.64
C GLN A 350 7.08 -13.73 4.60
N LEU A 351 5.91 -13.11 4.75
CA LEU A 351 5.33 -12.20 3.74
C LEU A 351 6.32 -11.14 3.23
N SER A 352 7.15 -10.56 4.12
CA SER A 352 8.17 -9.58 3.74
C SER A 352 9.26 -10.14 2.80
N LEU A 353 9.41 -11.47 2.72
CA LEU A 353 10.33 -12.13 1.78
C LEU A 353 9.96 -11.77 0.34
N LYS A 354 8.68 -11.86 0.00
CA LYS A 354 8.21 -11.48 -1.34
C LYS A 354 7.96 -9.97 -1.43
N GLU A 355 7.27 -9.37 -0.50
CA GLU A 355 6.85 -7.97 -0.56
C GLU A 355 8.01 -7.00 -0.39
N GLY A 356 8.83 -7.18 0.66
CA GLY A 356 9.98 -6.30 0.89
C GLY A 356 10.99 -6.34 -0.25
N PHE A 357 11.25 -7.52 -0.82
CA PHE A 357 12.17 -7.65 -1.94
C PHE A 357 11.59 -7.05 -3.23
N THR A 358 10.32 -7.28 -3.49
CA THR A 358 9.66 -6.74 -4.69
C THR A 358 9.50 -5.22 -4.61
N VAL A 359 9.18 -4.65 -3.43
CA VAL A 359 9.18 -3.19 -3.22
C VAL A 359 10.57 -2.58 -3.44
N LEU A 360 11.64 -3.23 -2.96
CA LEU A 360 12.98 -2.73 -3.29
C LEU A 360 13.22 -2.69 -4.80
N ARG A 361 12.79 -3.73 -5.52
CA ARG A 361 12.98 -3.83 -6.98
C ARG A 361 12.16 -2.79 -7.73
N ASP A 362 10.90 -2.57 -7.37
CA ASP A 362 10.06 -1.54 -7.99
C ASP A 362 10.56 -0.12 -7.70
N GLN A 363 11.10 0.14 -6.49
CA GLN A 363 11.75 1.41 -6.16
C GLN A 363 13.01 1.63 -6.99
N MET A 364 13.87 0.60 -7.16
CA MET A 364 15.06 0.68 -8.00
C MET A 364 14.69 0.94 -9.47
N PHE A 365 13.71 0.23 -9.98
CA PHE A 365 13.16 0.46 -11.32
C PHE A 365 12.68 1.90 -11.50
N SER A 366 11.87 2.38 -10.59
CA SER A 366 11.34 3.75 -10.63
C SER A 366 12.44 4.81 -10.50
N GLN A 367 13.51 4.54 -9.72
CA GLN A 367 14.72 5.39 -9.65
C GLN A 367 15.42 5.50 -10.99
N ASP A 368 15.59 4.38 -11.70
CA ASP A 368 16.21 4.34 -13.02
C ASP A 368 15.35 5.03 -14.11
N MET A 369 14.01 4.94 -13.99
CA MET A 369 13.09 5.55 -14.97
C MET A 369 12.89 7.06 -14.75
N ARG A 370 12.95 7.56 -13.51
CA ARG A 370 12.46 8.91 -13.13
C ARG A 370 13.48 9.78 -12.42
N GLY A 371 14.64 9.22 -12.07
CA GLY A 371 15.68 9.90 -11.31
C GLY A 371 15.76 9.47 -9.86
N GLU A 372 16.94 9.02 -9.48
CA GLU A 372 17.24 8.42 -8.18
C GLU A 372 16.88 9.33 -6.99
N ALA A 373 17.32 10.59 -7.07
CA ALA A 373 17.18 11.54 -5.96
C ALA A 373 15.72 11.83 -5.60
N VAL A 374 14.92 12.16 -6.60
CA VAL A 374 13.49 12.51 -6.42
C VAL A 374 12.73 11.29 -5.90
N LYS A 375 12.90 10.14 -6.54
CA LYS A 375 12.22 8.91 -6.12
C LYS A 375 12.62 8.49 -4.71
N ARG A 376 13.91 8.61 -4.35
CA ARG A 376 14.37 8.30 -2.99
C ARG A 376 13.72 9.19 -1.93
N ILE A 377 13.61 10.48 -2.18
CA ILE A 377 12.91 11.41 -1.30
C ILE A 377 11.42 11.03 -1.15
N GLU A 378 10.76 10.68 -2.26
CA GLU A 378 9.36 10.23 -2.23
C GLU A 378 9.16 8.96 -1.41
N ASP A 379 10.02 7.94 -1.59
CA ASP A 379 9.98 6.69 -0.81
C ASP A 379 10.15 6.96 0.69
N VAL A 380 11.10 7.81 1.07
CA VAL A 380 11.34 8.16 2.48
C VAL A 380 10.16 8.96 3.06
N ARG A 381 9.53 9.84 2.28
CA ARG A 381 8.32 10.53 2.74
C ARG A 381 7.16 9.57 3.02
N ILE A 382 6.95 8.58 2.16
CA ILE A 382 5.95 7.52 2.37
C ILE A 382 6.29 6.73 3.63
N LEU A 383 7.54 6.30 3.77
CA LEU A 383 8.01 5.58 4.96
C LEU A 383 7.73 6.36 6.26
N ARG A 384 8.09 7.65 6.29
CA ARG A 384 7.87 8.54 7.45
C ARG A 384 6.40 8.84 7.72
N ALA A 385 5.57 8.93 6.67
CA ALA A 385 4.15 9.26 6.82
C ALA A 385 3.28 8.05 7.22
N ALA A 386 3.65 6.84 6.81
CA ALA A 386 2.87 5.62 7.03
C ALA A 386 3.56 4.64 7.98
N GLN A 387 4.82 4.27 7.74
CA GLN A 387 5.48 3.19 8.46
C GLN A 387 5.98 3.64 9.85
N PHE A 388 6.55 4.83 9.99
CA PHE A 388 6.98 5.33 11.30
C PHE A 388 5.81 5.45 12.31
N PRO A 389 4.63 5.98 11.92
CA PRO A 389 3.45 5.93 12.78
C PRO A 389 3.01 4.52 13.17
N GLU A 390 3.08 3.56 12.25
CA GLU A 390 2.75 2.16 12.51
C GLU A 390 3.74 1.55 13.51
N ASP A 391 5.03 1.76 13.32
CA ASP A 391 6.12 1.25 14.16
C ASP A 391 6.18 1.88 15.57
N ALA A 392 5.57 3.04 15.72
CA ALA A 392 5.49 3.77 17.00
C ALA A 392 4.12 3.60 17.69
N GLY A 393 3.21 2.85 17.09
CA GLY A 393 1.83 2.67 17.54
C GLY A 393 1.58 1.35 18.26
N PRO A 394 0.32 1.12 18.69
CA PRO A 394 -0.09 -0.12 19.35
C PRO A 394 -0.08 -1.34 18.41
N LEU A 395 -0.03 -1.11 17.11
CA LEU A 395 0.01 -2.14 16.08
C LEU A 395 1.44 -2.47 15.62
N ALA A 396 2.46 -1.88 16.26
CA ALA A 396 3.85 -2.13 15.91
C ALA A 396 4.19 -3.62 15.94
N HIS A 397 4.90 -4.08 14.95
CA HIS A 397 5.34 -5.46 14.78
C HIS A 397 6.64 -5.53 13.96
N PRO A 398 7.42 -6.61 14.08
CA PRO A 398 8.58 -6.83 13.22
C PRO A 398 8.18 -6.99 11.75
N ILE A 399 9.12 -6.84 10.82
CA ILE A 399 8.89 -7.14 9.39
C ILE A 399 8.58 -8.63 9.17
N ARG A 400 9.03 -9.51 10.08
CA ARG A 400 8.62 -10.91 10.19
C ARG A 400 7.90 -11.09 11.53
N PRO A 401 6.56 -10.97 11.55
CA PRO A 401 5.77 -11.12 12.78
C PRO A 401 5.94 -12.50 13.42
N ASP A 402 5.67 -12.59 14.73
CA ASP A 402 5.71 -13.88 15.45
C ASP A 402 4.31 -14.47 15.65
N SER A 403 3.26 -13.68 15.48
CA SER A 403 1.87 -14.12 15.63
C SER A 403 0.90 -13.17 14.92
N TYR A 404 -0.25 -13.71 14.52
CA TYR A 404 -1.40 -12.96 14.02
C TYR A 404 -2.71 -13.68 14.36
N ARG A 405 -3.84 -12.99 14.25
CA ARG A 405 -5.19 -13.55 14.31
C ARG A 405 -5.85 -13.56 12.94
N GLU A 406 -5.62 -12.50 12.16
CA GLU A 406 -6.08 -12.36 10.78
C GLU A 406 -4.92 -11.86 9.91
N ILE A 407 -4.51 -12.67 8.94
CA ILE A 407 -3.34 -12.37 8.10
C ILE A 407 -3.53 -11.13 7.25
N SER A 408 -4.74 -10.83 6.80
CA SER A 408 -5.05 -9.65 5.98
C SER A 408 -4.67 -8.32 6.66
N ASN A 409 -4.53 -8.32 7.98
CA ASN A 409 -4.10 -7.17 8.78
C ASN A 409 -2.57 -6.92 8.72
N PHE A 410 -1.79 -7.84 8.16
CA PHE A 410 -0.33 -7.74 8.10
C PHE A 410 0.24 -7.31 6.73
N TYR A 411 -0.63 -6.93 5.81
CA TYR A 411 -0.26 -6.23 4.58
C TYR A 411 -0.01 -4.74 4.90
N THR A 412 1.09 -4.48 5.59
CA THR A 412 1.40 -3.23 6.30
C THR A 412 2.60 -2.51 5.69
N ALA A 413 2.73 -1.20 5.94
CA ALA A 413 3.92 -0.44 5.55
C ALA A 413 5.20 -1.01 6.19
N THR A 414 5.11 -1.67 7.33
CA THR A 414 6.25 -2.37 7.97
C THR A 414 6.70 -3.55 7.14
N VAL A 415 5.81 -4.44 6.73
CA VAL A 415 6.14 -5.62 5.93
C VAL A 415 6.68 -5.22 4.56
N TYR A 416 6.07 -4.23 3.90
CA TYR A 416 6.40 -3.76 2.56
C TYR A 416 7.57 -2.77 2.56
N ASN A 417 7.35 -1.56 3.06
CA ASN A 417 8.33 -0.48 2.93
C ASN A 417 9.54 -0.63 3.86
N LYS A 418 9.33 -0.95 5.15
CA LYS A 418 10.47 -1.24 6.04
C LYS A 418 11.18 -2.52 5.63
N GLY A 419 10.45 -3.54 5.14
CA GLY A 419 11.04 -4.73 4.53
C GLY A 419 12.01 -4.39 3.40
N ALA A 420 11.60 -3.52 2.48
CA ALA A 420 12.45 -3.02 1.39
C ALA A 420 13.68 -2.25 1.91
N GLU A 421 13.51 -1.40 2.94
CA GLU A 421 14.63 -0.67 3.55
C GLU A 421 15.65 -1.61 4.22
N VAL A 422 15.20 -2.67 4.86
CA VAL A 422 16.08 -3.69 5.45
C VAL A 422 16.93 -4.36 4.37
N ILE A 423 16.33 -4.73 3.24
CA ILE A 423 17.07 -5.31 2.11
C ILE A 423 17.99 -4.27 1.45
N ARG A 424 17.55 -3.01 1.36
CA ARG A 424 18.38 -1.89 0.88
C ARG A 424 19.64 -1.69 1.75
N MET A 425 19.54 -1.85 3.08
CA MET A 425 20.72 -1.82 3.97
C MET A 425 21.70 -2.94 3.64
N MET A 426 21.25 -4.17 3.38
CA MET A 426 22.13 -5.26 2.94
C MET A 426 22.85 -4.90 1.64
N ARG A 427 22.12 -4.32 0.66
CA ARG A 427 22.70 -3.83 -0.59
C ARG A 427 23.73 -2.73 -0.35
N SER A 428 23.50 -1.81 0.60
CA SER A 428 24.44 -0.73 0.95
C SER A 428 25.71 -1.28 1.60
N MET A 429 25.60 -2.32 2.42
CA MET A 429 26.75 -3.00 3.05
C MET A 429 27.55 -3.86 2.06
N ALA A 430 26.86 -4.55 1.16
CA ALA A 430 27.45 -5.42 0.15
C ALA A 430 28.14 -4.66 -0.99
N GLY A 431 27.52 -3.57 -1.43
CA GLY A 431 27.72 -2.97 -2.74
C GLY A 431 26.94 -3.71 -3.85
N ALA A 432 26.66 -3.03 -4.95
CA ALA A 432 25.75 -3.51 -5.99
C ALA A 432 26.13 -4.88 -6.58
N GLU A 433 27.40 -5.09 -6.93
CA GLU A 433 27.86 -6.34 -7.55
C GLU A 433 27.71 -7.55 -6.63
N ARG A 434 28.12 -7.42 -5.36
CA ARG A 434 28.05 -8.52 -4.41
C ARG A 434 26.63 -8.81 -3.96
N PHE A 435 25.79 -7.76 -3.85
CA PHE A 435 24.35 -7.92 -3.61
C PHE A 435 23.69 -8.69 -4.76
N ARG A 436 24.03 -8.36 -6.03
CA ARG A 436 23.55 -9.09 -7.18
C ARG A 436 23.96 -10.56 -7.15
N ALA A 437 25.21 -10.87 -6.80
CA ALA A 437 25.64 -12.26 -6.63
C ALA A 437 24.84 -13.00 -5.54
N GLY A 438 24.47 -12.31 -4.45
CA GLY A 438 23.62 -12.86 -3.40
C GLY A 438 22.20 -13.14 -3.89
N THR A 439 21.59 -12.22 -4.65
CA THR A 439 20.26 -12.42 -5.22
C THR A 439 20.24 -13.51 -6.29
N ASP A 440 21.27 -13.61 -7.14
CA ASP A 440 21.39 -14.72 -8.10
C ASP A 440 21.43 -16.07 -7.37
N LEU A 441 22.22 -16.14 -6.27
CA LEU A 441 22.31 -17.35 -5.47
C LEU A 441 20.98 -17.72 -4.79
N TYR A 442 20.19 -16.73 -4.37
CA TYR A 442 18.85 -16.94 -3.83
C TYR A 442 17.92 -17.56 -4.89
N PHE A 443 17.89 -16.98 -6.08
CA PHE A 443 17.07 -17.50 -7.18
C PHE A 443 17.52 -18.92 -7.60
N ASP A 444 18.83 -19.16 -7.69
CA ASP A 444 19.34 -20.45 -8.13
C ASP A 444 19.13 -21.58 -7.10
N ARG A 445 19.09 -21.23 -5.80
CA ARG A 445 18.89 -22.21 -4.71
C ARG A 445 17.43 -22.59 -4.49
N HIS A 446 16.54 -21.63 -4.66
CA HIS A 446 15.15 -21.75 -4.19
C HIS A 446 14.11 -21.71 -5.30
N ASP A 447 14.51 -21.75 -6.57
CA ASP A 447 13.58 -21.78 -7.70
C ASP A 447 12.61 -22.95 -7.60
N GLY A 448 11.30 -22.67 -7.59
CA GLY A 448 10.24 -23.64 -7.44
C GLY A 448 9.97 -24.09 -5.99
N GLU A 449 10.50 -23.38 -5.00
CA GLU A 449 10.35 -23.69 -3.58
C GLU A 449 9.54 -22.62 -2.83
N ALA A 450 9.02 -23.03 -1.67
CA ALA A 450 8.45 -22.14 -0.65
C ALA A 450 9.54 -21.82 0.39
N ALA A 451 10.09 -20.60 0.32
CA ALA A 451 11.27 -20.18 1.09
C ALA A 451 10.91 -19.31 2.31
N THR A 452 11.94 -19.03 3.12
CA THR A 452 11.85 -18.17 4.31
C THR A 452 12.73 -16.92 4.17
N CYS A 453 12.47 -15.90 5.00
CA CYS A 453 13.36 -14.74 5.11
C CYS A 453 14.80 -15.14 5.45
N GLU A 454 14.98 -16.23 6.22
CA GLU A 454 16.30 -16.75 6.58
C GLU A 454 17.05 -17.31 5.35
N ASP A 455 16.35 -17.97 4.43
CA ASP A 455 16.95 -18.49 3.21
C ASP A 455 17.46 -17.35 2.31
N PHE A 456 16.71 -16.24 2.24
CA PHE A 456 17.16 -15.04 1.54
C PHE A 456 18.40 -14.42 2.19
N VAL A 457 18.39 -14.23 3.53
CA VAL A 457 19.55 -13.66 4.26
C VAL A 457 20.80 -14.51 4.05
N ARG A 458 20.67 -15.83 4.14
CA ARG A 458 21.81 -16.77 3.91
C ARG A 458 22.35 -16.68 2.48
N ALA A 459 21.48 -16.56 1.50
CA ALA A 459 21.91 -16.41 0.11
C ALA A 459 22.69 -15.09 -0.08
N ILE A 460 22.26 -14.00 0.57
CA ILE A 460 23.00 -12.73 0.55
C ILE A 460 24.33 -12.86 1.31
N GLU A 461 24.36 -13.51 2.49
CA GLU A 461 25.59 -13.76 3.23
C GLU A 461 26.63 -14.47 2.37
N ASP A 462 26.22 -15.60 1.77
CA ASP A 462 27.12 -16.45 0.99
C ASP A 462 27.57 -15.74 -0.30
N GLY A 463 26.63 -15.12 -1.04
CA GLY A 463 26.92 -14.48 -2.32
C GLY A 463 27.71 -13.17 -2.18
N ALA A 464 27.46 -12.41 -1.11
CA ALA A 464 28.16 -11.15 -0.85
C ALA A 464 29.39 -11.31 0.04
N GLY A 465 29.58 -12.45 0.69
CA GLY A 465 30.66 -12.67 1.65
C GLY A 465 30.56 -11.75 2.87
N LEU A 466 29.35 -11.60 3.42
CA LEU A 466 29.03 -10.78 4.58
C LEU A 466 28.72 -11.68 5.79
N ASP A 467 28.98 -11.15 7.00
CA ASP A 467 28.44 -11.69 8.24
C ASP A 467 27.16 -10.90 8.57
N LEU A 468 26.00 -11.54 8.46
CA LEU A 468 24.68 -10.96 8.75
C LEU A 468 24.04 -11.55 10.01
N GLU A 469 24.78 -12.23 10.89
CA GLU A 469 24.25 -12.85 12.11
C GLU A 469 23.49 -11.83 12.98
N GLN A 470 24.14 -10.71 13.33
CA GLN A 470 23.50 -9.63 14.09
C GLN A 470 22.41 -8.90 13.26
N PHE A 471 22.53 -8.86 11.94
CA PHE A 471 21.60 -8.18 11.07
C PHE A 471 20.19 -8.81 11.09
N ARG A 472 20.08 -10.10 11.42
CA ARG A 472 18.80 -10.82 11.59
C ARG A 472 17.86 -10.18 12.62
N LEU A 473 18.41 -9.36 13.54
CA LEU A 473 17.60 -8.60 14.48
C LEU A 473 16.62 -7.62 13.81
N TRP A 474 16.93 -7.14 12.60
CA TRP A 474 16.00 -6.31 11.81
C TRP A 474 14.72 -7.05 11.42
N TYR A 475 14.77 -8.38 11.31
CA TYR A 475 13.60 -9.21 11.00
C TYR A 475 12.76 -9.54 12.24
N SER A 476 13.31 -9.43 13.44
CA SER A 476 12.67 -9.88 14.68
C SER A 476 12.34 -8.75 15.66
N GLN A 477 12.97 -7.59 15.55
CA GLN A 477 12.72 -6.45 16.43
C GLN A 477 11.90 -5.38 15.72
N ALA A 478 10.79 -4.95 16.36
CA ALA A 478 9.92 -3.86 15.91
C ALA A 478 10.47 -2.49 16.36
N GLY A 479 9.89 -1.42 15.86
CA GLY A 479 10.21 -0.05 16.25
C GLY A 479 11.31 0.57 15.40
N THR A 480 11.23 1.90 15.27
CA THR A 480 12.19 2.70 14.50
C THR A 480 13.34 3.14 15.39
N PRO A 481 14.60 2.72 15.15
CA PRO A 481 15.75 3.15 15.94
C PRO A 481 15.97 4.67 15.86
N ARG A 482 16.38 5.25 16.99
CA ARG A 482 16.91 6.63 17.05
C ARG A 482 18.41 6.55 17.20
N VAL A 483 19.13 7.35 16.45
CA VAL A 483 20.59 7.46 16.53
C VAL A 483 20.95 8.84 17.06
N GLU A 484 21.30 8.90 18.34
CA GLU A 484 21.84 10.12 18.96
C GLU A 484 23.26 10.34 18.42
N ALA A 485 23.51 11.51 17.81
CA ALA A 485 24.79 11.84 17.22
C ALA A 485 25.39 13.08 17.90
N SER A 486 26.67 12.98 18.25
CA SER A 486 27.47 14.09 18.74
C SER A 486 28.86 14.08 18.15
N GLU A 487 29.49 15.24 18.03
CA GLU A 487 30.77 15.41 17.37
C GLU A 487 31.77 16.21 18.24
N ARG A 488 33.06 15.88 18.12
CA ARG A 488 34.16 16.65 18.68
C ARG A 488 35.38 16.60 17.77
N ILE A 489 36.17 17.63 17.79
CA ILE A 489 37.42 17.69 17.00
C ILE A 489 38.61 17.21 17.88
N GLU A 490 39.40 16.26 17.37
CA GLU A 490 40.62 15.77 17.95
C GLU A 490 41.77 15.83 16.93
N GLY A 491 42.60 16.87 17.02
CA GLY A 491 43.70 17.08 16.07
C GLY A 491 43.20 17.40 14.66
N GLU A 492 43.51 16.54 13.69
CA GLU A 492 43.07 16.67 12.29
C GLU A 492 41.85 15.77 11.96
N GLU A 493 41.21 15.20 12.99
CA GLU A 493 40.06 14.31 12.82
C GLU A 493 38.82 14.86 13.54
N LEU A 494 37.68 14.57 12.99
CA LEU A 494 36.40 14.68 13.67
C LEU A 494 36.02 13.30 14.23
N VAL A 495 35.76 13.26 15.53
CA VAL A 495 35.26 12.06 16.20
C VAL A 495 33.75 12.16 16.30
N LEU A 496 33.05 11.34 15.51
CA LEU A 496 31.59 11.20 15.50
C LEU A 496 31.21 10.09 16.48
N THR A 497 30.51 10.44 17.55
CA THR A 497 29.95 9.49 18.51
C THR A 497 28.50 9.25 18.14
N LEU A 498 28.14 7.98 17.91
CA LEU A 498 26.78 7.54 17.61
C LEU A 498 26.29 6.59 18.69
N LYS A 499 25.04 6.79 19.15
CA LYS A 499 24.38 5.91 20.10
C LYS A 499 22.99 5.55 19.59
N GLN A 500 22.71 4.26 19.46
CA GLN A 500 21.36 3.81 19.08
C GLN A 500 20.47 3.63 20.31
N VAL A 501 19.25 4.15 20.20
CA VAL A 501 18.19 4.02 21.18
C VAL A 501 17.02 3.29 20.53
N LEU A 502 16.70 2.10 21.03
CA LEU A 502 15.65 1.25 20.49
C LEU A 502 14.39 1.42 21.35
N PRO A 503 13.29 1.96 20.81
CA PRO A 503 12.08 2.18 21.59
C PRO A 503 11.41 0.85 21.95
N ALA A 504 10.86 0.77 23.17
CA ALA A 504 9.97 -0.33 23.53
C ALA A 504 8.71 -0.34 22.63
N THR A 505 8.29 -1.53 22.24
CA THR A 505 7.07 -1.74 21.42
C THR A 505 6.22 -2.85 22.05
N PRO A 506 4.95 -3.01 21.67
CA PRO A 506 4.10 -4.07 22.22
C PRO A 506 4.80 -5.45 22.18
N GLY A 507 4.87 -6.12 23.32
CA GLY A 507 5.54 -7.42 23.44
C GLY A 507 7.08 -7.40 23.45
N GLN A 508 7.72 -6.24 23.20
CA GLN A 508 9.19 -6.11 23.11
C GLN A 508 9.68 -4.92 23.95
N GLY A 509 9.95 -5.13 25.22
CA GLY A 509 10.48 -4.10 26.14
C GLY A 509 11.95 -3.85 25.96
N ASP A 510 12.77 -4.91 26.07
CA ASP A 510 14.21 -4.86 25.91
C ASP A 510 14.61 -5.35 24.52
N LYS A 511 15.56 -4.64 23.89
CA LYS A 511 16.03 -4.93 22.52
C LYS A 511 17.57 -4.89 22.46
N SER A 512 18.13 -5.73 21.62
CA SER A 512 19.56 -5.77 21.36
C SER A 512 19.95 -4.77 20.26
N PRO A 513 21.15 -4.16 20.31
CA PRO A 513 21.65 -3.29 19.26
C PRO A 513 21.64 -3.98 17.89
N MET A 514 21.19 -3.22 16.86
CA MET A 514 21.12 -3.69 15.47
C MET A 514 22.23 -3.04 14.64
N PRO A 515 22.77 -3.70 13.60
CA PRO A 515 23.70 -3.07 12.67
C PRO A 515 22.98 -1.97 11.88
N ILE A 516 23.48 -0.74 11.95
CA ILE A 516 22.92 0.43 11.25
C ILE A 516 24.00 0.97 10.30
N PRO A 517 23.93 0.70 8.98
CA PRO A 517 24.85 1.25 8.01
C PRO A 517 24.50 2.71 7.69
N LEU A 518 25.45 3.61 7.84
CA LEU A 518 25.26 5.03 7.58
C LEU A 518 26.34 5.55 6.63
N ARG A 519 25.94 6.19 5.54
CA ARG A 519 26.83 7.00 4.72
C ARG A 519 26.99 8.37 5.37
N VAL A 520 28.23 8.80 5.53
CA VAL A 520 28.59 10.06 6.19
C VAL A 520 29.65 10.81 5.39
N ALA A 521 29.64 12.14 5.45
CA ALA A 521 30.71 13.01 4.94
C ALA A 521 30.92 14.18 5.89
N VAL A 522 32.18 14.67 5.97
CA VAL A 522 32.52 15.88 6.75
C VAL A 522 32.85 16.99 5.78
N HIS A 523 31.99 18.00 5.71
CA HIS A 523 32.18 19.18 4.87
C HIS A 523 32.78 20.33 5.70
N ASP A 524 33.24 21.39 5.05
CA ASP A 524 33.74 22.60 5.70
C ASP A 524 32.99 23.84 5.26
N ARG A 525 32.41 24.57 6.22
CA ARG A 525 31.59 25.75 5.97
C ARG A 525 32.38 26.98 5.55
N GLU A 526 33.63 27.12 6.01
CA GLU A 526 34.45 28.30 5.72
C GLU A 526 35.07 28.23 4.34
N THR A 527 35.57 27.08 3.96
CA THR A 527 36.22 26.88 2.65
C THR A 527 35.26 26.37 1.57
N GLU A 528 34.04 26.00 1.96
CA GLU A 528 33.06 25.30 1.12
C GLU A 528 33.59 23.95 0.57
N ALA A 529 34.58 23.35 1.21
CA ALA A 529 35.13 22.07 0.79
C ALA A 529 34.19 20.92 1.15
N LEU A 530 33.92 20.03 0.18
CA LEU A 530 33.13 18.83 0.39
C LEU A 530 34.08 17.67 0.70
N GLY A 531 33.83 16.98 1.82
CA GLY A 531 34.60 15.78 2.23
C GLY A 531 34.15 14.54 1.50
N ALA A 532 35.02 13.54 1.42
CA ALA A 532 34.69 12.26 0.79
C ALA A 532 33.66 11.49 1.63
N GLU A 533 32.70 10.89 0.94
CA GLU A 533 31.72 10.00 1.55
C GLU A 533 32.33 8.70 2.06
N GLN A 534 31.92 8.25 3.24
CA GLN A 534 32.33 6.99 3.85
C GLN A 534 31.09 6.25 4.37
N THR A 535 31.14 4.92 4.32
CA THR A 535 30.12 4.06 4.95
C THR A 535 30.66 3.56 6.29
N ILE A 536 29.94 3.85 7.36
CA ILE A 536 30.20 3.35 8.72
C ILE A 536 29.05 2.44 9.14
N VAL A 537 29.30 1.47 10.03
CA VAL A 537 28.25 0.58 10.54
C VAL A 537 28.25 0.61 12.06
N LEU A 538 27.17 1.12 12.65
CA LEU A 538 27.00 1.12 14.10
C LEU A 538 26.44 -0.23 14.55
N THR A 539 27.29 -1.07 15.17
CA THR A 539 26.90 -2.44 15.62
C THR A 539 26.70 -2.56 17.12
N LYS A 540 27.15 -1.56 17.89
CA LYS A 540 27.04 -1.51 19.35
C LYS A 540 25.96 -0.53 19.76
N GLU A 541 25.57 -0.54 21.04
CA GLU A 541 24.68 0.50 21.59
C GLU A 541 25.28 1.90 21.37
N GLN A 542 26.63 2.04 21.55
CA GLN A 542 27.38 3.27 21.28
C GLN A 542 28.75 2.94 20.70
N ASP A 543 29.18 3.73 19.69
CA ASP A 543 30.54 3.65 19.14
C ASP A 543 31.05 5.02 18.66
N GLU A 544 32.37 5.14 18.43
CA GLU A 544 33.04 6.34 17.94
C GLU A 544 33.69 6.06 16.58
N PHE A 545 33.45 6.98 15.64
CA PHE A 545 34.02 6.91 14.30
C PHE A 545 34.90 8.12 14.04
N ARG A 546 36.14 7.88 13.56
CA ARG A 546 37.12 8.92 13.24
C ARG A 546 37.06 9.25 11.76
N LEU A 547 36.79 10.49 11.45
CA LEU A 547 36.57 10.99 10.08
C LEU A 547 37.57 12.12 9.79
N PRO A 548 38.15 12.20 8.59
CA PRO A 548 39.07 13.27 8.24
C PRO A 548 38.34 14.60 8.15
N LEU A 549 38.97 15.68 8.64
CA LEU A 549 38.43 17.04 8.48
C LEU A 549 38.62 17.52 7.04
N ALA A 550 37.62 18.19 6.48
CA ALA A 550 37.71 18.90 5.17
C ALA A 550 38.28 20.31 5.33
N GLY A 551 38.27 20.88 6.56
CA GLY A 551 38.74 22.21 6.84
C GLY A 551 38.45 22.66 8.28
N PRO A 552 38.62 23.96 8.62
CA PRO A 552 38.60 24.46 9.99
C PRO A 552 37.22 24.60 10.61
N SER A 553 36.16 24.60 9.81
CA SER A 553 34.74 24.75 10.25
C SER A 553 33.88 23.56 9.79
N PRO A 554 34.14 22.37 10.37
CA PRO A 554 33.50 21.14 9.89
C PRO A 554 32.00 21.11 10.19
N VAL A 555 31.27 20.44 9.33
CA VAL A 555 29.88 20.00 9.53
C VAL A 555 29.69 18.60 8.97
N VAL A 556 29.02 17.74 9.72
CA VAL A 556 28.80 16.35 9.32
C VAL A 556 27.45 16.19 8.62
N SER A 557 27.47 15.58 7.43
CA SER A 557 26.31 15.03 6.74
C SER A 557 26.17 13.56 7.10
N ILE A 558 25.00 13.16 7.66
CA ILE A 558 24.77 11.80 8.20
C ILE A 558 23.56 11.17 7.50
N ASN A 559 23.61 9.85 7.28
CA ASN A 559 22.58 9.06 6.63
C ASN A 559 22.28 9.54 5.20
N ARG A 560 23.34 9.90 4.48
CA ARG A 560 23.29 10.34 3.08
C ARG A 560 22.60 9.29 2.21
N GLY A 561 21.70 9.72 1.29
CA GLY A 561 20.84 8.83 0.50
C GLY A 561 19.87 7.98 1.33
N TYR A 562 19.75 8.26 2.63
CA TYR A 562 18.91 7.51 3.58
C TYR A 562 19.26 6.02 3.61
N THR A 563 20.50 5.70 3.94
CA THR A 563 21.02 4.32 3.93
C THR A 563 20.42 3.40 5.00
N ALA A 564 19.80 3.96 6.05
CA ALA A 564 19.11 3.19 7.08
C ALA A 564 17.79 3.85 7.51
N PRO A 565 16.73 3.08 7.80
CA PRO A 565 15.44 3.57 8.23
C PRO A 565 15.45 3.94 9.73
N VAL A 566 16.13 5.02 10.05
CA VAL A 566 16.35 5.50 11.43
C VAL A 566 16.06 7.00 11.54
N VAL A 567 15.82 7.46 12.75
CA VAL A 567 15.75 8.89 13.07
C VAL A 567 17.10 9.32 13.60
N ILE A 568 17.75 10.27 12.93
CA ILE A 568 18.98 10.89 13.43
C ILE A 568 18.59 11.99 14.42
N ASP A 569 19.07 11.88 15.65
CA ASP A 569 18.85 12.83 16.73
C ASP A 569 20.16 13.59 17.00
N ARG A 570 20.25 14.80 16.48
CA ARG A 570 21.40 15.67 16.60
C ARG A 570 20.98 17.11 16.75
N THR A 571 21.91 17.96 17.20
CA THR A 571 21.69 19.40 17.26
C THR A 571 22.70 20.08 16.35
N LEU A 572 22.22 20.64 15.24
CA LEU A 572 22.99 21.52 14.36
C LEU A 572 22.53 22.97 14.55
N ASP A 573 23.48 23.91 14.42
CA ASP A 573 23.13 25.31 14.33
C ASP A 573 22.46 25.62 12.97
N ARG A 574 21.72 26.73 12.89
CA ARG A 574 20.98 27.11 11.67
C ARG A 574 21.88 27.33 10.47
N ASP A 575 23.10 27.87 10.70
CA ASP A 575 24.05 28.15 9.62
C ASP A 575 24.60 26.83 9.05
N ALA A 576 24.77 25.79 9.88
CA ALA A 576 25.13 24.46 9.45
C ALA A 576 24.01 23.83 8.56
N LEU A 577 22.74 23.93 9.01
CA LEU A 577 21.61 23.45 8.23
C LEU A 577 21.44 24.20 6.90
N LEU A 578 21.56 25.51 6.91
CA LEU A 578 21.54 26.32 5.68
C LEU A 578 22.66 25.97 4.72
N PHE A 579 23.87 25.70 5.25
CA PHE A 579 25.00 25.25 4.46
C PHE A 579 24.72 23.89 3.80
N LEU A 580 24.31 22.89 4.57
CA LEU A 580 23.99 21.56 4.05
C LEU A 580 22.87 21.61 3.02
N ALA A 581 21.77 22.33 3.29
CA ALA A 581 20.67 22.50 2.34
C ALA A 581 21.08 23.14 1.00
N ALA A 582 22.07 24.04 1.03
CA ALA A 582 22.54 24.72 -0.16
C ALA A 582 23.69 24.01 -0.88
N ARG A 583 24.58 23.31 -0.17
CA ARG A 583 25.90 22.90 -0.66
C ARG A 583 26.19 21.41 -0.61
N ASP A 584 25.47 20.61 0.18
CA ASP A 584 25.70 19.17 0.22
C ASP A 584 25.62 18.58 -1.19
N ASP A 585 26.52 17.70 -1.57
CA ASP A 585 26.55 17.05 -2.88
C ASP A 585 25.62 15.82 -2.97
N ASP A 586 25.08 15.36 -1.81
CA ASP A 586 24.03 14.36 -1.77
C ASP A 586 22.64 15.03 -1.81
N PRO A 587 21.81 14.80 -2.84
CA PRO A 587 20.51 15.43 -2.97
C PRO A 587 19.54 15.12 -1.82
N PHE A 588 19.61 13.89 -1.24
CA PHE A 588 18.80 13.53 -0.09
C PHE A 588 19.24 14.30 1.16
N ALA A 589 20.54 14.44 1.40
CA ALA A 589 21.05 15.24 2.52
C ALA A 589 20.67 16.72 2.43
N ARG A 590 20.64 17.31 1.23
CA ARG A 590 20.09 18.66 1.00
C ARG A 590 18.63 18.76 1.42
N TYR A 591 17.82 17.78 0.98
CA TYR A 591 16.41 17.69 1.36
C TYR A 591 16.26 17.54 2.89
N GLU A 592 17.03 16.65 3.51
CA GLU A 592 16.98 16.40 4.95
C GLU A 592 17.34 17.64 5.78
N ALA A 593 18.40 18.35 5.41
CA ALA A 593 18.78 19.60 6.07
C ALA A 593 17.67 20.67 6.00
N MET A 594 16.98 20.77 4.87
CA MET A 594 15.82 21.66 4.73
C MET A 594 14.64 21.21 5.60
N GLN A 595 14.41 19.89 5.71
CA GLN A 595 13.38 19.33 6.59
C GLN A 595 13.73 19.56 8.07
N GLU A 596 14.97 19.31 8.51
CA GLU A 596 15.43 19.57 9.89
C GLU A 596 15.23 21.06 10.26
N LEU A 597 15.60 21.98 9.37
CA LEU A 597 15.40 23.42 9.57
C LEU A 597 13.91 23.77 9.77
N ALA A 598 13.05 23.25 8.91
CA ALA A 598 11.61 23.50 8.99
C ALA A 598 10.98 22.83 10.23
N VAL A 599 11.35 21.59 10.55
CA VAL A 599 10.87 20.85 11.73
C VAL A 599 11.21 21.60 13.01
N GLY A 600 12.44 22.11 13.16
CA GLY A 600 12.85 22.89 14.33
C GLY A 600 11.96 24.12 14.56
N SER A 601 11.74 24.91 13.51
CA SER A 601 10.87 26.08 13.55
C SER A 601 9.41 25.72 13.86
N LEU A 602 8.86 24.69 13.22
CA LEU A 602 7.47 24.26 13.40
C LEU A 602 7.20 23.71 14.81
N ILE A 603 8.14 22.94 15.38
CA ILE A 603 8.03 22.44 16.75
C ILE A 603 8.05 23.59 17.77
N ALA A 604 8.95 24.57 17.59
CA ALA A 604 9.02 25.72 18.47
C ALA A 604 7.71 26.52 18.45
N GLU A 605 7.10 26.71 17.28
CA GLU A 605 5.81 27.39 17.14
C GLU A 605 4.68 26.57 17.77
N ALA A 606 4.55 25.28 17.42
CA ALA A 606 3.49 24.38 17.92
C ALA A 606 3.54 24.18 19.46
N THR A 607 4.72 24.37 20.08
CA THR A 607 4.89 24.31 21.54
C THR A 607 4.78 25.66 22.24
N GLY A 608 4.46 26.73 21.51
CA GLY A 608 4.32 28.09 22.05
C GLY A 608 5.64 28.75 22.49
N GLN A 609 6.79 28.16 22.11
CA GLN A 609 8.10 28.76 22.44
C GLN A 609 8.41 29.97 21.51
N GLY A 610 7.87 29.91 20.28
CA GLY A 610 8.14 30.85 19.22
C GLY A 610 9.57 30.82 18.72
N ASP A 611 9.79 30.87 17.42
CA ASP A 611 11.13 30.96 16.82
C ASP A 611 11.11 31.82 15.55
N ALA A 612 11.01 33.13 15.74
CA ALA A 612 11.00 34.09 14.62
C ALA A 612 12.24 33.94 13.73
N ALA A 613 13.42 33.77 14.33
CA ALA A 613 14.66 33.63 13.57
C ALA A 613 14.74 32.30 12.79
N GLY A 614 14.21 31.21 13.34
CA GLY A 614 14.09 29.94 12.63
C GLY A 614 13.10 30.02 11.46
N ARG A 615 11.95 30.66 11.70
CA ARG A 615 10.97 30.91 10.63
C ARG A 615 11.57 31.75 9.51
N ASP A 616 12.31 32.82 9.84
CA ASP A 616 12.97 33.68 8.87
C ASP A 616 14.04 32.93 8.07
N ALA A 617 14.78 31.99 8.72
CA ALA A 617 15.75 31.14 8.05
C ALA A 617 15.08 30.19 7.03
N VAL A 618 13.96 29.57 7.39
CA VAL A 618 13.15 28.73 6.45
C VAL A 618 12.67 29.57 5.28
N VAL A 619 12.13 30.76 5.52
CA VAL A 619 11.67 31.69 4.47
C VAL A 619 12.82 32.12 3.56
N GLN A 620 14.00 32.35 4.10
CA GLN A 620 15.21 32.68 3.32
C GLN A 620 15.66 31.48 2.45
N ALA A 621 15.78 30.29 3.04
CA ALA A 621 16.13 29.07 2.31
C ALA A 621 15.14 28.77 1.17
N MET A 622 13.84 28.91 1.44
CA MET A 622 12.79 28.76 0.44
C MET A 622 12.97 29.74 -0.73
N GLY A 623 13.28 31.01 -0.45
CA GLY A 623 13.57 32.00 -1.50
C GLY A 623 14.77 31.63 -2.37
N ALA A 624 15.84 31.11 -1.75
CA ALA A 624 17.01 30.60 -2.48
C ALA A 624 16.66 29.42 -3.38
N ILE A 625 15.91 28.41 -2.88
CA ILE A 625 15.45 27.25 -3.65
C ILE A 625 14.59 27.67 -4.83
N ILE A 626 13.63 28.57 -4.65
CA ILE A 626 12.73 29.03 -5.71
C ILE A 626 13.51 29.68 -6.86
N THR A 627 14.59 30.40 -6.56
CA THR A 627 15.37 31.18 -7.52
C THR A 627 16.64 30.52 -8.03
N ASP A 628 17.02 29.35 -7.48
CA ASP A 628 18.24 28.64 -7.90
C ASP A 628 18.12 28.14 -9.34
N ALA A 629 18.88 28.72 -10.25
CA ALA A 629 18.89 28.33 -11.67
C ALA A 629 19.57 26.97 -11.93
N GLY A 630 20.31 26.45 -10.98
CA GLY A 630 20.99 25.14 -11.06
C GLY A 630 20.11 23.95 -10.68
N LEU A 631 18.95 24.19 -10.06
CA LEU A 631 18.01 23.13 -9.71
C LEU A 631 17.03 22.87 -10.86
N ASP A 632 16.84 21.60 -11.21
CA ASP A 632 15.67 21.18 -12.00
C ASP A 632 14.39 21.32 -11.18
N ASP A 633 13.24 21.40 -11.85
CA ASP A 633 11.97 21.65 -11.17
C ASP A 633 11.45 20.43 -10.37
N SER A 634 11.87 19.21 -10.70
CA SER A 634 11.50 18.02 -9.93
C SER A 634 12.14 18.07 -8.54
N MET A 635 13.46 18.31 -8.48
CA MET A 635 14.19 18.46 -7.22
C MET A 635 13.78 19.74 -6.47
N ARG A 636 13.55 20.86 -7.20
CA ARG A 636 13.01 22.09 -6.60
C ARG A 636 11.69 21.84 -5.88
N GLY A 637 10.78 21.08 -6.52
CA GLY A 637 9.51 20.70 -5.91
C GLY A 637 9.70 19.93 -4.60
N GLU A 638 10.65 18.98 -4.54
CA GLU A 638 10.95 18.26 -3.30
C GLU A 638 11.44 19.18 -2.18
N LEU A 639 12.40 20.02 -2.47
CA LEU A 639 12.97 20.97 -1.51
C LEU A 639 11.98 22.04 -1.02
N MET A 640 10.96 22.35 -1.82
CA MET A 640 9.90 23.29 -1.44
C MET A 640 8.81 22.67 -0.56
N MET A 641 8.76 21.37 -0.42
CA MET A 641 7.74 20.71 0.41
C MET A 641 8.07 20.88 1.91
N LEU A 642 7.12 21.38 2.68
CA LEU A 642 7.21 21.41 4.13
C LEU A 642 6.98 20.00 4.73
N PRO A 643 7.55 19.71 5.91
CA PRO A 643 7.27 18.49 6.65
C PRO A 643 5.77 18.21 6.77
N SER A 644 5.35 16.95 6.59
CA SER A 644 3.96 16.57 6.77
C SER A 644 3.56 16.67 8.25
N GLU A 645 2.27 16.94 8.51
CA GLU A 645 1.76 16.98 9.88
C GLU A 645 1.88 15.64 10.58
N SER A 646 1.76 14.53 9.83
CA SER A 646 1.98 13.18 10.36
C SER A 646 3.43 13.00 10.83
N TYR A 647 4.42 13.44 10.04
CA TYR A 647 5.83 13.36 10.44
C TYR A 647 6.14 14.27 11.64
N LEU A 648 5.62 15.50 11.65
CA LEU A 648 5.75 16.42 12.80
C LEU A 648 5.15 15.80 14.06
N PHE A 649 4.00 15.15 13.94
CA PHE A 649 3.38 14.42 15.04
C PHE A 649 4.31 13.33 15.59
N GLU A 650 4.92 12.52 14.72
CA GLU A 650 5.84 11.46 15.12
C GLU A 650 7.09 12.00 15.85
N VAL A 651 7.64 13.11 15.37
CA VAL A 651 8.80 13.77 16.01
C VAL A 651 8.42 14.37 17.36
N MET A 652 7.22 14.93 17.49
CA MET A 652 6.77 15.58 18.73
C MET A 652 6.27 14.61 19.78
N ALA A 653 5.57 13.53 19.38
CA ALA A 653 4.97 12.55 20.28
C ALA A 653 5.97 11.45 20.68
N THR A 654 7.06 11.82 21.35
CA THR A 654 8.14 10.90 21.78
C THR A 654 8.12 10.64 23.28
N GLY A 655 8.31 9.39 23.69
CA GLY A 655 8.29 9.00 25.10
C GLY A 655 6.94 9.29 25.75
N THR A 656 6.94 10.10 26.82
CA THR A 656 5.72 10.50 27.54
C THR A 656 5.08 11.77 26.99
N ARG A 657 5.74 12.46 26.06
CA ARG A 657 5.23 13.70 25.47
C ARG A 657 4.08 13.40 24.51
N LYS A 658 3.01 14.18 24.64
CA LYS A 658 1.83 14.11 23.77
C LYS A 658 1.88 15.25 22.76
N ALA A 659 1.42 14.97 21.54
CA ALA A 659 1.32 16.00 20.50
C ALA A 659 -0.10 16.53 20.41
N ASP A 660 -0.21 17.82 20.07
CA ASP A 660 -1.46 18.48 19.72
C ASP A 660 -1.55 18.65 18.20
N PRO A 661 -2.39 17.87 17.51
CA PRO A 661 -2.53 17.97 16.05
C PRO A 661 -3.02 19.36 15.59
N GLY A 662 -3.85 20.03 16.41
CA GLY A 662 -4.33 21.37 16.10
C GLY A 662 -3.20 22.40 16.10
N ALA A 663 -2.34 22.37 17.13
CA ALA A 663 -1.17 23.26 17.21
C ALA A 663 -0.16 22.99 16.07
N ILE A 664 0.02 21.73 15.67
CA ILE A 664 0.86 21.36 14.52
C ILE A 664 0.30 21.96 13.23
N HIS A 665 -1.00 21.82 13.01
CA HIS A 665 -1.67 22.37 11.84
C HIS A 665 -1.54 23.90 11.77
N GLU A 666 -1.84 24.61 12.87
CA GLU A 666 -1.74 26.06 12.95
C GLU A 666 -0.31 26.55 12.69
N ALA A 667 0.70 25.91 13.28
CA ALA A 667 2.11 26.26 13.05
C ALA A 667 2.50 26.11 11.58
N ARG A 668 2.06 25.03 10.93
CA ARG A 668 2.39 24.74 9.53
C ARG A 668 1.71 25.72 8.58
N GLU A 669 0.45 26.04 8.78
CA GLU A 669 -0.27 27.03 7.97
C GLU A 669 0.27 28.45 8.19
N ALA A 670 0.68 28.81 9.42
CA ALA A 670 1.37 30.07 9.69
C ALA A 670 2.71 30.17 8.93
N LEU A 671 3.50 29.12 8.87
CA LEU A 671 4.75 29.09 8.10
C LEU A 671 4.49 29.21 6.59
N LYS A 672 3.48 28.52 6.06
CA LYS A 672 3.05 28.65 4.65
C LYS A 672 2.67 30.10 4.32
N ALA A 673 1.87 30.72 5.18
CA ALA A 673 1.48 32.11 5.01
C ALA A 673 2.69 33.07 5.06
N ALA A 674 3.66 32.84 5.97
CA ALA A 674 4.89 33.64 6.04
C ALA A 674 5.73 33.52 4.76
N ILE A 675 5.89 32.30 4.20
CA ILE A 675 6.57 32.09 2.93
C ILE A 675 5.83 32.80 1.79
N GLY A 676 4.52 32.59 1.69
CA GLY A 676 3.66 33.20 0.68
C GLY A 676 3.75 34.74 0.66
N ALA A 677 3.67 35.36 1.84
CA ALA A 677 3.74 36.81 1.98
C ALA A 677 5.15 37.34 1.66
N SER A 678 6.20 36.71 2.20
CA SER A 678 7.58 37.24 2.09
C SER A 678 8.21 36.95 0.72
N ARG A 679 7.75 35.94 -0.01
CA ARG A 679 8.29 35.52 -1.32
C ARG A 679 7.28 35.63 -2.45
N SER A 680 6.28 36.48 -2.30
CA SER A 680 5.16 36.64 -3.25
C SER A 680 5.62 36.93 -4.69
N ALA A 681 6.67 37.70 -4.90
CA ALA A 681 7.18 38.04 -6.22
C ALA A 681 7.89 36.83 -6.87
N GLU A 682 8.75 36.16 -6.11
CA GLU A 682 9.50 34.98 -6.59
C GLU A 682 8.55 33.80 -6.88
N LEU A 683 7.54 33.59 -6.01
CA LEU A 683 6.50 32.56 -6.22
C LEU A 683 5.69 32.83 -7.48
N LEU A 684 5.27 34.09 -7.71
CA LEU A 684 4.53 34.43 -8.93
C LEU A 684 5.38 34.24 -10.18
N SER A 685 6.66 34.66 -10.15
CA SER A 685 7.59 34.44 -11.26
C SER A 685 7.80 32.95 -11.57
N ALA A 686 7.93 32.10 -10.53
CA ALA A 686 8.04 30.66 -10.69
C ALA A 686 6.75 30.05 -11.27
N TYR A 687 5.57 30.49 -10.82
CA TYR A 687 4.28 30.08 -11.37
C TYR A 687 4.18 30.41 -12.87
N GLU A 688 4.49 31.65 -13.28
CA GLU A 688 4.45 32.11 -14.66
C GLU A 688 5.45 31.35 -15.54
N ARG A 689 6.65 31.07 -15.03
CA ARG A 689 7.68 30.29 -15.73
C ARG A 689 7.19 28.86 -15.98
N CYS A 690 6.69 28.19 -14.94
CA CYS A 690 6.21 26.80 -15.04
C CYS A 690 4.97 26.69 -15.93
N GLN A 691 4.13 27.72 -16.03
CA GLN A 691 2.99 27.77 -16.94
C GLN A 691 3.39 27.72 -18.42
N GLN A 692 4.62 28.07 -18.78
CA GLN A 692 5.11 28.08 -20.17
C GLN A 692 5.68 26.71 -20.61
N VAL A 693 5.86 25.76 -19.68
CA VAL A 693 6.42 24.44 -20.00
C VAL A 693 5.32 23.55 -20.62
N PRO A 694 5.49 23.06 -21.85
CA PRO A 694 4.50 22.19 -22.50
C PRO A 694 4.27 20.88 -21.72
N PHE A 695 3.08 20.32 -21.87
CA PHE A 695 2.75 19.03 -21.19
C PHE A 695 3.71 17.88 -21.61
N ALA A 696 4.02 17.79 -22.89
CA ALA A 696 4.87 16.71 -23.42
C ALA A 696 6.39 16.92 -23.18
N ASP A 697 6.80 18.07 -22.59
CA ASP A 697 8.20 18.30 -22.27
C ASP A 697 8.61 17.39 -21.09
N PRO A 698 9.75 16.72 -21.12
CA PRO A 698 10.25 15.93 -19.99
C PRO A 698 10.34 16.72 -18.66
N ALA A 699 10.64 18.02 -18.73
CA ALA A 699 10.64 18.92 -17.56
C ALA A 699 9.22 19.28 -17.10
N GLY A 700 8.17 18.91 -17.82
CA GLY A 700 6.79 19.29 -17.56
C GLY A 700 6.28 18.75 -16.20
N VAL A 701 6.67 17.55 -15.81
CA VAL A 701 6.27 16.93 -14.52
C VAL A 701 6.74 17.80 -13.34
N GLY A 702 8.03 18.12 -13.30
CA GLY A 702 8.59 18.99 -12.26
C GLY A 702 7.96 20.38 -12.26
N ALA A 703 7.76 20.99 -13.45
CA ALA A 703 7.14 22.28 -13.59
C ALA A 703 5.69 22.31 -13.05
N ARG A 704 4.88 21.28 -13.31
CA ARG A 704 3.51 21.15 -12.77
C ARG A 704 3.51 20.97 -11.25
N LYS A 705 4.48 20.20 -10.71
CA LYS A 705 4.67 20.03 -9.26
C LYS A 705 4.99 21.38 -8.60
N VAL A 706 5.98 22.11 -9.08
CA VAL A 706 6.33 23.46 -8.58
C VAL A 706 5.14 24.41 -8.69
N LYS A 707 4.44 24.42 -9.82
CA LYS A 707 3.27 25.28 -10.04
C LYS A 707 2.18 25.06 -9.00
N THR A 708 1.86 23.82 -8.68
CA THR A 708 0.86 23.44 -7.68
C THR A 708 1.29 23.86 -6.27
N LEU A 709 2.56 23.63 -5.90
CA LEU A 709 3.10 24.04 -4.59
C LEU A 709 3.08 25.56 -4.42
N VAL A 710 3.53 26.29 -5.43
CA VAL A 710 3.54 27.76 -5.45
C VAL A 710 2.13 28.31 -5.28
N LEU A 711 1.16 27.75 -5.99
CA LEU A 711 -0.23 28.18 -5.88
C LEU A 711 -0.77 27.97 -4.44
N GLY A 712 -0.38 26.87 -3.77
CA GLY A 712 -0.69 26.63 -2.36
C GLY A 712 -0.07 27.66 -1.40
N TYR A 713 1.17 28.10 -1.64
CA TYR A 713 1.82 29.17 -0.85
C TYR A 713 1.16 30.53 -1.07
N ILE A 714 0.80 30.85 -2.31
CA ILE A 714 0.06 32.08 -2.62
C ILE A 714 -1.30 32.05 -1.92
N ALA A 715 -2.01 30.91 -1.94
CA ALA A 715 -3.32 30.79 -1.30
C ALA A 715 -3.27 31.02 0.22
N ALA A 716 -2.20 30.59 0.89
CA ALA A 716 -2.02 30.79 2.32
C ALA A 716 -1.81 32.29 2.72
N SER A 717 -1.41 33.14 1.78
CA SER A 717 -1.12 34.57 2.04
C SER A 717 -2.06 35.53 1.32
N ASP A 718 -2.61 35.15 0.17
CA ASP A 718 -3.48 35.96 -0.69
C ASP A 718 -4.51 35.07 -1.40
N ALA A 719 -5.58 34.76 -0.69
CA ALA A 719 -6.64 33.86 -1.15
C ALA A 719 -7.35 34.37 -2.42
N GLU A 720 -7.53 35.70 -2.57
CA GLU A 720 -8.20 36.28 -3.74
C GLU A 720 -7.36 36.11 -5.00
N LYS A 721 -6.06 36.40 -4.91
CA LYS A 721 -5.11 36.21 -6.00
C LYS A 721 -4.99 34.73 -6.39
N ALA A 722 -4.89 33.84 -5.39
CA ALA A 722 -4.83 32.40 -5.63
C ALA A 722 -6.09 31.89 -6.31
N ALA A 723 -7.27 32.33 -5.88
CA ALA A 723 -8.55 31.96 -6.50
C ALA A 723 -8.59 32.36 -7.98
N GLY A 724 -8.12 33.56 -8.31
CA GLY A 724 -8.03 34.05 -9.71
C GLY A 724 -7.07 33.22 -10.57
N LEU A 725 -5.87 32.93 -10.05
CA LEU A 725 -4.88 32.11 -10.73
C LEU A 725 -5.37 30.66 -10.90
N ALA A 726 -5.91 30.05 -9.87
CA ALA A 726 -6.42 28.69 -9.88
C ALA A 726 -7.63 28.54 -10.81
N ALA A 727 -8.57 29.49 -10.80
CA ALA A 727 -9.70 29.47 -11.73
C ALA A 727 -9.23 29.54 -13.18
N LYS A 728 -8.28 30.45 -13.51
CA LYS A 728 -7.70 30.53 -14.84
C LYS A 728 -6.97 29.24 -15.22
N GLN A 729 -6.17 28.66 -14.32
CA GLN A 729 -5.45 27.40 -14.57
C GLN A 729 -6.44 26.26 -14.85
N PHE A 730 -7.49 26.13 -14.06
CA PHE A 730 -8.55 25.12 -14.26
C PHE A 730 -9.20 25.26 -15.65
N ASP A 731 -9.58 26.48 -16.01
CA ASP A 731 -10.30 26.76 -17.26
C ASP A 731 -9.44 26.53 -18.52
N THR A 732 -8.11 26.68 -18.40
CA THR A 732 -7.15 26.54 -19.51
C THR A 732 -6.34 25.23 -19.47
N ALA A 733 -6.56 24.37 -18.47
CA ALA A 733 -5.79 23.15 -18.30
C ALA A 733 -6.03 22.15 -19.46
N GLU A 734 -4.94 21.68 -20.04
CA GLU A 734 -4.91 20.66 -21.10
C GLU A 734 -4.62 19.24 -20.55
N ASN A 735 -4.38 19.13 -19.24
CA ASN A 735 -4.09 17.87 -18.55
C ASN A 735 -4.74 17.83 -17.16
N MET A 736 -4.87 16.62 -16.60
CA MET A 736 -5.50 16.41 -15.29
C MET A 736 -4.65 16.96 -14.13
N THR A 737 -3.33 16.90 -14.20
CA THR A 737 -2.45 17.41 -13.13
C THR A 737 -2.70 18.89 -12.87
N ASP A 738 -2.75 19.69 -13.93
CA ASP A 738 -3.03 21.12 -13.82
C ASP A 738 -4.46 21.41 -13.36
N ARG A 739 -5.42 20.64 -13.88
CA ARG A 739 -6.85 20.79 -13.53
C ARG A 739 -7.09 20.44 -12.07
N GLN A 740 -6.56 19.31 -11.62
CA GLN A 740 -6.65 18.86 -10.24
C GLN A 740 -5.88 19.78 -9.28
N GLY A 741 -4.67 20.22 -9.66
CA GLY A 741 -3.87 21.13 -8.86
C GLY A 741 -4.57 22.47 -8.61
N ALA A 742 -5.28 22.99 -9.61
CA ALA A 742 -6.10 24.19 -9.46
C ALA A 742 -7.29 23.95 -8.51
N LEU A 743 -8.01 22.82 -8.67
CA LEU A 743 -9.12 22.47 -7.79
C LEU A 743 -8.68 22.23 -6.36
N MET A 744 -7.52 21.62 -6.13
CA MET A 744 -6.99 21.40 -4.78
C MET A 744 -6.86 22.72 -3.99
N VAL A 745 -6.47 23.79 -4.65
CA VAL A 745 -6.44 25.12 -4.02
C VAL A 745 -7.85 25.69 -3.87
N LEU A 746 -8.66 25.66 -4.93
CA LEU A 746 -10.01 26.23 -4.92
C LEU A 746 -10.91 25.58 -3.85
N THR A 747 -10.80 24.27 -3.64
CA THR A 747 -11.64 23.55 -2.67
C THR A 747 -11.47 24.07 -1.23
N GLY A 748 -10.30 24.62 -0.89
CA GLY A 748 -10.03 25.22 0.43
C GLY A 748 -10.52 26.65 0.60
N LEU A 749 -10.98 27.32 -0.47
CA LEU A 749 -11.32 28.73 -0.45
C LEU A 749 -12.84 28.97 -0.44
N GLU A 750 -13.31 29.95 0.33
CA GLU A 750 -14.71 30.40 0.33
C GLU A 750 -14.94 31.39 -0.83
N THR A 751 -15.11 30.88 -2.06
CA THR A 751 -15.28 31.72 -3.26
C THR A 751 -16.29 31.12 -4.23
N PRO A 752 -17.02 31.95 -5.01
CA PRO A 752 -17.89 31.43 -6.07
C PRO A 752 -17.15 30.57 -7.11
N ALA A 753 -15.87 30.88 -7.35
CA ALA A 753 -15.02 30.13 -8.26
C ALA A 753 -14.89 28.64 -7.86
N ARG A 754 -14.93 28.32 -6.55
CA ARG A 754 -14.93 26.96 -6.02
C ARG A 754 -16.15 26.18 -6.51
N GLU A 755 -17.35 26.69 -6.24
CA GLU A 755 -18.60 26.01 -6.57
C GLU A 755 -18.75 25.79 -8.08
N GLU A 756 -18.45 26.82 -8.88
CA GLU A 756 -18.52 26.77 -10.33
C GLU A 756 -17.59 25.67 -10.91
N ARG A 757 -16.33 25.58 -10.43
CA ARG A 757 -15.36 24.64 -10.98
C ARG A 757 -15.58 23.22 -10.47
N LEU A 758 -16.02 23.04 -9.23
CA LEU A 758 -16.44 21.72 -8.72
C LEU A 758 -17.63 21.17 -9.51
N ALA A 759 -18.64 22.02 -9.80
CA ALA A 759 -19.79 21.63 -10.61
C ALA A 759 -19.39 21.31 -12.07
N SER A 760 -18.54 22.17 -12.67
CA SER A 760 -18.01 21.94 -14.02
C SER A 760 -17.17 20.66 -14.12
N PHE A 761 -16.33 20.38 -13.13
CA PHE A 761 -15.53 19.16 -13.06
C PHE A 761 -16.41 17.92 -12.98
N TYR A 762 -17.37 17.92 -12.06
CA TYR A 762 -18.34 16.83 -11.93
C TYR A 762 -19.11 16.60 -13.24
N GLN A 763 -19.64 17.68 -13.84
CA GLN A 763 -20.40 17.58 -15.09
C GLN A 763 -19.55 17.03 -16.26
N ARG A 764 -18.27 17.41 -16.34
CA ARG A 764 -17.35 16.96 -17.41
C ARG A 764 -17.05 15.49 -17.30
N TYR A 765 -16.90 14.98 -16.09
CA TYR A 765 -16.40 13.64 -15.83
C TYR A 765 -17.42 12.69 -15.21
N SER A 766 -18.71 13.07 -15.18
CA SER A 766 -19.78 12.18 -14.73
C SER A 766 -19.76 10.87 -15.56
N GLY A 767 -19.75 9.73 -14.87
CA GLY A 767 -19.60 8.42 -15.50
C GLY A 767 -18.16 7.91 -15.65
N ASN A 768 -17.13 8.70 -15.24
CA ASN A 768 -15.76 8.22 -15.11
C ASN A 768 -15.41 8.04 -13.64
N ASP A 769 -15.49 6.81 -13.13
CA ASP A 769 -15.35 6.48 -11.71
C ASP A 769 -14.02 6.96 -11.12
N LEU A 770 -12.89 6.82 -11.83
CA LEU A 770 -11.57 7.25 -11.37
C LEU A 770 -11.48 8.77 -11.19
N VAL A 771 -12.14 9.54 -12.05
CA VAL A 771 -12.14 10.99 -11.93
C VAL A 771 -13.16 11.46 -10.88
N ILE A 772 -14.29 10.77 -10.76
CA ILE A 772 -15.25 11.04 -9.68
C ILE A 772 -14.66 10.73 -8.31
N ASP A 773 -13.82 9.70 -8.17
CA ASP A 773 -13.06 9.45 -6.94
C ASP A 773 -12.12 10.61 -6.60
N LYS A 774 -11.47 11.23 -7.60
CA LYS A 774 -10.68 12.46 -7.40
C LYS A 774 -11.54 13.62 -6.89
N TRP A 775 -12.76 13.76 -7.44
CA TRP A 775 -13.71 14.81 -7.03
C TRP A 775 -14.15 14.65 -5.56
N PHE A 776 -14.39 13.42 -5.09
CA PHE A 776 -14.65 13.12 -3.68
C PHE A 776 -13.43 13.45 -2.81
N THR A 777 -12.26 12.96 -3.22
CA THR A 777 -10.98 13.11 -2.50
C THR A 777 -10.60 14.58 -2.29
N LEU A 778 -10.69 15.39 -3.34
CA LEU A 778 -10.33 16.82 -3.26
C LEU A 778 -11.19 17.59 -2.26
N GLN A 779 -12.48 17.26 -2.16
CA GLN A 779 -13.39 17.89 -1.21
C GLN A 779 -13.16 17.41 0.22
N ALA A 780 -12.88 16.11 0.41
CA ALA A 780 -12.60 15.55 1.75
C ALA A 780 -11.24 16.00 2.31
N LEU A 781 -10.23 16.22 1.46
CA LEU A 781 -8.91 16.76 1.83
C LEU A 781 -8.89 18.29 1.95
N SER A 782 -9.99 18.96 1.67
CA SER A 782 -10.06 20.42 1.65
C SER A 782 -9.81 21.05 3.02
N LEU A 783 -9.13 22.20 3.05
CA LEU A 783 -8.98 23.05 4.23
C LEU A 783 -10.19 23.99 4.45
N HIS A 784 -11.29 23.78 3.73
CA HIS A 784 -12.50 24.59 3.87
C HIS A 784 -13.10 24.47 5.28
N PRO A 785 -13.54 25.57 5.93
CA PRO A 785 -14.07 25.51 7.30
C PRO A 785 -15.26 24.54 7.48
N ASN A 786 -16.05 24.33 6.41
CA ASN A 786 -17.21 23.43 6.42
C ASN A 786 -16.93 22.04 5.87
N VAL A 787 -15.67 21.59 5.81
CA VAL A 787 -15.28 20.31 5.19
C VAL A 787 -16.05 19.12 5.74
N LEU A 788 -16.28 19.01 7.05
CA LEU A 788 -17.03 17.93 7.67
C LEU A 788 -18.48 17.88 7.19
N ALA A 789 -19.13 19.02 7.07
CA ALA A 789 -20.50 19.10 6.51
C ALA A 789 -20.52 18.72 5.01
N HIS A 790 -19.47 19.07 4.26
CA HIS A 790 -19.34 18.64 2.86
C HIS A 790 -19.19 17.12 2.76
N VAL A 791 -18.37 16.49 3.61
CA VAL A 791 -18.21 15.03 3.64
C VAL A 791 -19.53 14.33 4.02
N GLU A 792 -20.30 14.86 4.98
CA GLU A 792 -21.62 14.34 5.32
C GLU A 792 -22.63 14.43 4.14
N ALA A 793 -22.53 15.47 3.34
CA ALA A 793 -23.36 15.63 2.13
C ALA A 793 -22.91 14.68 1.02
N LEU A 794 -21.59 14.55 0.82
CA LEU A 794 -21.00 13.65 -0.17
C LEU A 794 -21.27 12.17 0.13
N ALA A 795 -21.33 11.76 1.39
CA ALA A 795 -21.73 10.42 1.78
C ALA A 795 -23.18 10.05 1.39
N LYS A 796 -24.00 11.04 1.04
CA LYS A 796 -25.38 10.88 0.56
C LYS A 796 -25.51 11.14 -0.94
N HIS A 797 -24.41 11.39 -1.64
CA HIS A 797 -24.40 11.67 -3.06
C HIS A 797 -24.81 10.42 -3.85
N PRO A 798 -25.58 10.52 -4.94
CA PRO A 798 -26.02 9.37 -5.75
C PRO A 798 -24.87 8.48 -6.23
N ASP A 799 -23.70 9.05 -6.50
CA ASP A 799 -22.52 8.31 -6.96
C ASP A 799 -21.68 7.73 -5.80
N PHE A 800 -22.07 7.98 -4.53
CA PHE A 800 -21.38 7.36 -3.39
C PHE A 800 -21.99 5.98 -3.11
N THR A 801 -21.12 4.99 -2.90
CA THR A 801 -21.52 3.63 -2.47
C THR A 801 -20.49 3.05 -1.50
N MET A 802 -20.98 2.26 -0.54
CA MET A 802 -20.14 1.50 0.40
C MET A 802 -19.62 0.19 -0.22
N ASN A 803 -20.17 -0.25 -1.35
CA ASN A 803 -19.78 -1.53 -1.96
C ASN A 803 -18.52 -1.45 -2.81
N ASN A 804 -18.09 -0.25 -3.21
CA ASN A 804 -16.86 -0.06 -3.99
C ASN A 804 -15.74 0.47 -3.08
N PRO A 805 -14.66 -0.30 -2.84
CA PRO A 805 -13.56 0.11 -1.97
C PRO A 805 -12.88 1.42 -2.39
N ASN A 806 -12.75 1.70 -3.70
CA ASN A 806 -12.15 2.94 -4.19
C ASN A 806 -13.00 4.15 -3.78
N ARG A 807 -14.33 4.04 -3.95
CA ARG A 807 -15.26 5.10 -3.60
C ARG A 807 -15.28 5.38 -2.09
N VAL A 808 -15.22 4.34 -1.27
CA VAL A 808 -15.12 4.49 0.20
C VAL A 808 -13.81 5.18 0.58
N ARG A 809 -12.68 4.74 -0.01
CA ARG A 809 -11.37 5.36 0.26
C ARG A 809 -11.31 6.82 -0.20
N SER A 810 -11.91 7.14 -1.36
CA SER A 810 -11.91 8.51 -1.90
C SER A 810 -12.59 9.53 -0.99
N LEU A 811 -13.52 9.11 -0.16
CA LEU A 811 -14.20 9.98 0.80
C LEU A 811 -13.64 9.82 2.22
N TYR A 812 -13.68 8.62 2.79
CA TYR A 812 -13.39 8.43 4.22
C TYR A 812 -11.90 8.28 4.54
N MET A 813 -11.10 7.66 3.65
CA MET A 813 -9.65 7.63 3.86
C MET A 813 -9.05 9.02 3.62
N ALA A 814 -9.59 9.77 2.66
CA ALA A 814 -9.24 11.16 2.46
C ALA A 814 -9.60 12.02 3.69
N LEU A 815 -10.78 11.85 4.29
CA LEU A 815 -11.13 12.50 5.56
C LEU A 815 -10.16 12.15 6.68
N ALA A 816 -9.82 10.87 6.85
CA ALA A 816 -8.85 10.44 7.86
C ALA A 816 -7.44 11.01 7.60
N GLY A 817 -7.11 11.27 6.32
CA GLY A 817 -5.87 11.93 5.88
C GLY A 817 -5.89 13.46 5.94
N ASN A 818 -7.01 14.08 6.32
CA ASN A 818 -7.13 15.52 6.50
C ASN A 818 -6.96 15.90 8.00
N PRO A 819 -5.77 16.34 8.44
CA PRO A 819 -5.51 16.55 9.87
C PRO A 819 -6.46 17.54 10.54
N ALA A 820 -6.79 18.65 9.87
CA ALA A 820 -7.71 19.65 10.39
C ALA A 820 -9.12 19.11 10.63
N ALA A 821 -9.64 18.33 9.68
CA ALA A 821 -10.98 17.76 9.73
C ALA A 821 -11.02 16.53 10.66
N PHE A 822 -10.09 15.62 10.52
CA PHE A 822 -10.04 14.39 11.32
C PHE A 822 -9.85 14.69 12.80
N HIS A 823 -8.96 15.64 13.14
CA HIS A 823 -8.69 16.05 14.51
C HIS A 823 -9.52 17.27 14.96
N ALA A 824 -10.70 17.47 14.39
CA ALA A 824 -11.62 18.50 14.88
C ALA A 824 -11.84 18.36 16.41
N SER A 825 -11.81 19.49 17.13
CA SER A 825 -11.78 19.51 18.60
C SER A 825 -13.02 18.93 19.29
N ASP A 826 -14.14 18.88 18.57
CA ASP A 826 -15.41 18.26 19.01
C ASP A 826 -15.49 16.75 18.76
N GLY A 827 -14.48 16.15 18.12
CA GLY A 827 -14.41 14.71 17.80
C GLY A 827 -15.31 14.26 16.65
N THR A 828 -15.89 15.19 15.88
CA THR A 828 -16.76 14.84 14.73
C THR A 828 -16.03 13.99 13.70
N GLY A 829 -14.78 14.31 13.36
CA GLY A 829 -13.98 13.51 12.43
C GLY A 829 -13.81 12.07 12.89
N TYR A 830 -13.52 11.85 14.18
CA TYR A 830 -13.38 10.50 14.76
C TYR A 830 -14.69 9.71 14.70
N ARG A 831 -15.81 10.37 15.01
CA ARG A 831 -17.13 9.75 14.94
C ARG A 831 -17.47 9.30 13.52
N MET A 832 -17.20 10.13 12.52
CA MET A 832 -17.48 9.82 11.11
C MET A 832 -16.68 8.61 10.63
N ILE A 833 -15.42 8.50 11.00
CA ILE A 833 -14.60 7.33 10.67
C ILE A 833 -15.11 6.07 11.40
N ALA A 834 -15.47 6.17 12.68
CA ALA A 834 -16.06 5.04 13.39
C ALA A 834 -17.40 4.60 12.81
N ASP A 835 -18.27 5.55 12.40
CA ASP A 835 -19.54 5.25 11.70
C ASP A 835 -19.27 4.50 10.39
N CYS A 836 -18.26 4.94 9.62
CA CYS A 836 -17.83 4.24 8.41
C CYS A 836 -17.37 2.80 8.69
N ILE A 837 -16.51 2.58 9.69
CA ILE A 837 -16.02 1.25 10.07
C ILE A 837 -17.20 0.33 10.42
N ILE A 838 -18.11 0.79 11.29
CA ILE A 838 -19.26 -0.01 11.74
C ILE A 838 -20.19 -0.37 10.57
N ALA A 839 -20.42 0.57 9.64
CA ALA A 839 -21.27 0.33 8.48
C ALA A 839 -20.61 -0.58 7.44
N LEU A 840 -19.29 -0.50 7.30
CA LEU A 840 -18.53 -1.22 6.27
C LEU A 840 -18.15 -2.64 6.70
N ASP A 841 -17.96 -2.89 8.00
CA ASP A 841 -17.50 -4.18 8.51
C ASP A 841 -18.35 -5.38 8.05
N PRO A 842 -19.70 -5.33 8.07
CA PRO A 842 -20.52 -6.41 7.55
C PRO A 842 -20.51 -6.55 6.01
N ILE A 843 -20.02 -5.56 5.28
CA ILE A 843 -19.96 -5.54 3.81
C ILE A 843 -18.60 -6.04 3.34
N ASN A 844 -17.53 -5.40 3.83
CA ASN A 844 -16.15 -5.65 3.45
C ASN A 844 -15.23 -5.49 4.68
N PRO A 845 -15.04 -6.57 5.46
CA PRO A 845 -14.24 -6.57 6.68
C PRO A 845 -12.81 -6.05 6.48
N GLN A 846 -12.15 -6.50 5.43
CA GLN A 846 -10.77 -6.14 5.13
C GLN A 846 -10.63 -4.62 4.89
N THR A 847 -11.56 -4.02 4.15
CA THR A 847 -11.56 -2.57 3.93
C THR A 847 -11.91 -1.81 5.22
N ALA A 848 -12.85 -2.29 6.02
CA ALA A 848 -13.23 -1.68 7.30
C ALA A 848 -12.04 -1.64 8.28
N ALA A 849 -11.34 -2.76 8.45
CA ALA A 849 -10.18 -2.88 9.34
C ALA A 849 -9.06 -1.88 9.01
N ARG A 850 -8.87 -1.52 7.75
CA ARG A 850 -7.86 -0.55 7.31
C ARG A 850 -8.09 0.89 7.79
N PHE A 851 -9.28 1.23 8.27
CA PHE A 851 -9.57 2.53 8.87
C PHE A 851 -9.24 2.60 10.36
N VAL A 852 -9.19 1.46 11.07
CA VAL A 852 -8.98 1.40 12.53
C VAL A 852 -7.66 2.03 12.98
N PRO A 853 -6.51 1.84 12.28
CA PRO A 853 -5.22 2.42 12.67
C PRO A 853 -5.23 3.94 12.81
N ALA A 854 -6.11 4.66 12.07
CA ALA A 854 -6.26 6.10 12.21
C ALA A 854 -6.69 6.50 13.65
N LEU A 855 -7.54 5.70 14.29
CA LEU A 855 -7.98 5.89 15.67
C LEU A 855 -7.00 5.29 16.70
N GLY A 856 -6.10 4.39 16.29
CA GLY A 856 -5.16 3.69 17.17
C GLY A 856 -4.13 4.57 17.88
N ARG A 857 -3.88 5.78 17.37
CA ARG A 857 -2.87 6.71 17.90
C ARG A 857 -3.30 7.49 19.14
N TRP A 858 -4.48 7.26 19.69
CA TRP A 858 -5.11 8.04 20.77
C TRP A 858 -4.21 8.26 22.00
N ARG A 859 -3.36 7.28 22.36
CA ARG A 859 -2.46 7.40 23.52
C ARG A 859 -1.36 8.45 23.35
N ARG A 860 -1.07 8.87 22.12
CA ARG A 860 0.01 9.80 21.78
C ARG A 860 -0.48 11.24 21.57
N ILE A 861 -1.79 11.44 21.58
CA ILE A 861 -2.47 12.73 21.36
C ILE A 861 -2.75 13.40 22.72
N GLU A 862 -2.93 14.71 22.73
CA GLU A 862 -3.32 15.48 23.91
C GLU A 862 -4.62 14.91 24.54
N PRO A 863 -4.82 15.08 25.89
CA PRO A 863 -5.84 14.32 26.61
C PRO A 863 -7.28 14.54 26.12
N GLY A 864 -7.63 15.72 25.62
CA GLY A 864 -8.99 16.03 25.15
C GLY A 864 -9.40 15.18 23.97
N ARG A 865 -8.61 15.27 22.89
CA ARG A 865 -8.84 14.44 21.68
C ARG A 865 -8.59 12.96 21.91
N ALA A 866 -7.63 12.60 22.78
CA ALA A 866 -7.36 11.21 23.14
C ALA A 866 -8.61 10.52 23.70
N ALA A 867 -9.34 11.18 24.62
CA ALA A 867 -10.58 10.64 25.20
C ALA A 867 -11.68 10.44 24.14
N LEU A 868 -11.82 11.39 23.21
CA LEU A 868 -12.79 11.32 22.10
C LEU A 868 -12.46 10.17 21.13
N MET A 869 -11.19 9.99 20.77
CA MET A 869 -10.76 8.87 19.90
C MET A 869 -10.99 7.53 20.56
N LYS A 870 -10.55 7.37 21.82
CA LYS A 870 -10.72 6.13 22.58
C LYS A 870 -12.19 5.73 22.67
N ALA A 871 -13.09 6.68 22.93
CA ALA A 871 -14.51 6.43 22.99
C ALA A 871 -15.08 5.88 21.67
N GLN A 872 -14.52 6.25 20.52
CA GLN A 872 -14.92 5.68 19.23
C GLN A 872 -14.42 4.23 19.07
N LEU A 873 -13.18 3.93 19.47
CA LEU A 873 -12.68 2.54 19.47
C LEU A 873 -13.53 1.64 20.38
N GLU A 874 -13.86 2.13 21.59
CA GLU A 874 -14.74 1.41 22.51
C GLU A 874 -16.14 1.17 21.93
N ARG A 875 -16.67 2.15 21.17
CA ARG A 875 -17.96 2.03 20.47
C ARG A 875 -17.93 1.00 19.35
N ILE A 876 -16.82 0.91 18.61
CA ILE A 876 -16.62 -0.13 17.58
C ILE A 876 -16.52 -1.49 18.27
N ALA A 877 -15.69 -1.62 19.31
CA ALA A 877 -15.53 -2.86 20.08
C ALA A 877 -16.83 -3.39 20.68
N ALA A 878 -17.78 -2.51 20.97
CA ALA A 878 -19.08 -2.87 21.55
C ALA A 878 -20.11 -3.40 20.54
N GLN A 879 -19.76 -3.54 19.24
CA GLN A 879 -20.65 -4.14 18.24
C GLN A 879 -20.76 -5.65 18.46
N ASP A 880 -21.98 -6.20 18.38
CA ASP A 880 -22.26 -7.60 18.65
C ASP A 880 -21.61 -8.60 17.68
N LYS A 881 -21.30 -8.15 16.46
CA LYS A 881 -20.77 -9.00 15.37
C LYS A 881 -19.69 -8.27 14.61
N LEU A 882 -18.49 -8.16 15.19
CA LEU A 882 -17.33 -7.68 14.45
C LEU A 882 -16.67 -8.82 13.66
N SER A 883 -16.18 -8.50 12.47
CA SER A 883 -15.27 -9.38 11.73
C SER A 883 -13.98 -9.65 12.51
N ARG A 884 -13.27 -10.72 12.15
CA ARG A 884 -11.94 -11.01 12.73
C ARG A 884 -10.94 -9.88 12.45
N ASP A 885 -10.99 -9.35 11.23
CA ASP A 885 -10.15 -8.24 10.76
C ASP A 885 -10.30 -7.01 11.66
N THR A 886 -11.51 -6.50 11.79
CA THR A 886 -11.80 -5.31 12.60
C THR A 886 -11.60 -5.58 14.09
N PHE A 887 -11.98 -6.76 14.57
CA PHE A 887 -11.80 -7.14 15.99
C PHE A 887 -10.32 -7.10 16.40
N GLU A 888 -9.41 -7.70 15.62
CA GLU A 888 -7.98 -7.70 15.95
C GLU A 888 -7.42 -6.28 15.98
N GLN A 889 -7.73 -5.47 14.98
CA GLN A 889 -7.24 -4.08 14.90
C GLN A 889 -7.72 -3.23 16.07
N VAL A 890 -9.01 -3.33 16.42
CA VAL A 890 -9.61 -2.55 17.52
C VAL A 890 -9.08 -3.01 18.87
N SER A 891 -9.01 -4.32 19.12
CA SER A 891 -8.52 -4.89 20.37
C SER A 891 -7.07 -4.47 20.62
N ARG A 892 -6.18 -4.63 19.63
CA ARG A 892 -4.77 -4.21 19.74
C ARG A 892 -4.66 -2.68 19.94
N SER A 893 -5.51 -1.89 19.30
CA SER A 893 -5.53 -0.44 19.48
C SER A 893 -5.98 -0.01 20.88
N LEU A 894 -6.80 -0.81 21.56
CA LEU A 894 -7.26 -0.55 22.93
C LEU A 894 -6.30 -1.10 23.99
N ASP A 895 -5.65 -2.23 23.73
CA ASP A 895 -4.77 -2.93 24.69
C ASP A 895 -3.32 -2.40 24.67
N GLY A 896 -2.81 -1.95 23.51
CA GLY A 896 -1.44 -1.54 23.22
C GLY A 896 -0.90 -0.26 23.83
#